data_3e4d1458b21edf1fd368caa21d31e309
#
_entry.id   3e4d1458b21edf1fd368caa21d31e309
#
_cell.length_a   1.000
_cell.length_b   1.000
_cell.length_c   1.000
_cell.angle_alpha   90.00
_cell.angle_beta   90.00
_cell.angle_gamma   90.00
#
_symmetry.space_group_name_H-M   'P 1'
#
loop_
_entity.id
_entity.type
_entity.pdbx_description
1 polymer ?
#
loop_
_entity_poly.entity_id
_entity_poly.type
_entity_poly.pdbx_seq_one_letter_code
_entity_poly.pdbx_strand_id
1 'polypeptide(L)'
;MNERKKITEKLTRKDIQEKIRIAMKSKPTQSYLLSMGVKNPNHEEAIKEKIVRNAKNRKRFSLKRPQTIKEYKLDLNSVPAISYSCEEFKTPPWFRNIKKVDVSIIIPLYKSKDVVLDLIKNWKLECDLSYEIIFVDDCCPENSRNAVLSAWSARREELKVCVGKIILNKANGGYGAACNNGASFAQGDYLIFLNADTLVTNKWIEPMIELFKDQKVGLVGNLQLKKGGGLDGTIDSAGSEWRWGDDSFVHIGRHSYHKKQIGTPYTMENSPVDILLTAEREMVTGCCFSIPKALFDYIGGFNPNYRIGYWEDSEICMNVKELGYKIMFTSKSVIYHKLGHTGSGGHKYMNANANYFKNKWVNSGRLHKVLNLPEIPPKINTILIKRTHAHGDALVATGVCAALKKQYPDVKIIFSTIHSDVIENNPYIDEFVEIGKINSEKYDLFYNLDLSYEWRPKVNILKTYAEFCGVKKEDCEIYLPEEPVQGMIENYIVIHAGKTNWAGRDWPSENFYKLSELFRSMGEKVVCVGKYTEDDIPCDVDLRGKISIPQMHWVLKNAKLFVGIDSFPMHVAQVAKTQGIAFFGCVTPELRLFSPNMTGITAKNLSCLGCHHLKQAPSTATTTCITKNLDCIKMVSVEDMFELAKKKLNIVSP
;
A
#
# COMPACT_ATOMS: atom_id res chain seq x y z
N MET A 1 -29.11 37.82 -19.17
CA MET A 1 -27.71 37.70 -19.64
C MET A 1 -26.74 38.70 -19.00
N ASN A 2 -27.21 39.61 -18.14
CA ASN A 2 -26.35 40.68 -17.57
C ASN A 2 -25.90 40.53 -16.11
N GLU A 3 -26.36 39.51 -15.38
CA GLU A 3 -25.90 39.33 -13.98
C GLU A 3 -24.77 38.33 -13.80
N ARG A 4 -24.45 37.48 -14.77
CA ARG A 4 -23.33 36.53 -14.69
C ARG A 4 -21.96 37.15 -14.99
N LYS A 5 -21.89 38.39 -15.46
CA LYS A 5 -20.63 39.12 -15.72
C LYS A 5 -20.02 39.81 -14.49
N LYS A 6 -20.77 39.96 -13.37
CA LYS A 6 -20.29 40.71 -12.19
C LYS A 6 -19.52 39.92 -11.15
N ILE A 7 -19.45 38.60 -11.22
CA ILE A 7 -18.76 37.76 -10.21
C ILE A 7 -17.28 37.50 -10.54
N THR A 8 -16.82 37.94 -11.70
CA THR A 8 -15.39 37.99 -12.06
C THR A 8 -14.80 39.38 -11.97
N GLU A 9 -15.30 40.23 -11.10
CA GLU A 9 -14.59 41.45 -10.77
C GLU A 9 -13.21 41.09 -10.22
N LYS A 10 -12.21 41.26 -11.07
CA LYS A 10 -10.80 41.24 -10.70
C LYS A 10 -10.65 42.17 -9.49
N LEU A 11 -10.43 41.56 -8.32
CA LEU A 11 -9.89 42.33 -7.19
C LEU A 11 -8.76 43.15 -7.74
N THR A 12 -8.86 44.49 -7.63
CA THR A 12 -7.83 45.34 -8.14
C THR A 12 -6.54 45.08 -7.38
N ARG A 13 -5.40 45.43 -8.00
CA ARG A 13 -4.09 45.31 -7.32
C ARG A 13 -4.10 46.00 -5.95
N LYS A 14 -4.94 47.04 -5.79
CA LYS A 14 -5.13 47.78 -4.56
C LYS A 14 -5.93 46.98 -3.51
N ASP A 15 -6.98 46.27 -3.91
CA ASP A 15 -7.79 45.46 -2.99
C ASP A 15 -6.99 44.26 -2.46
N ILE A 16 -6.16 43.66 -3.32
CA ILE A 16 -5.23 42.57 -2.92
C ILE A 16 -4.18 43.10 -1.96
N GLN A 17 -3.63 44.32 -2.20
CA GLN A 17 -2.63 44.94 -1.35
C GLN A 17 -3.20 45.30 0.02
N GLU A 18 -4.42 45.86 0.09
CA GLU A 18 -5.05 46.22 1.36
C GLU A 18 -5.42 44.96 2.19
N LYS A 19 -5.94 43.91 1.55
CA LYS A 19 -6.21 42.64 2.23
C LYS A 19 -4.93 41.97 2.72
N ILE A 20 -3.84 42.00 1.96
CA ILE A 20 -2.52 41.52 2.39
C ILE A 20 -2.03 42.35 3.59
N ARG A 21 -2.19 43.66 3.57
CA ARG A 21 -1.77 44.57 4.64
C ARG A 21 -2.51 44.31 5.96
N ILE A 22 -3.81 44.02 5.88
CA ILE A 22 -4.64 43.68 7.05
C ILE A 22 -4.25 42.30 7.58
N ALA A 23 -4.06 41.31 6.71
CA ALA A 23 -3.66 39.95 7.10
C ALA A 23 -2.27 39.92 7.75
N MET A 24 -1.31 40.72 7.23
CA MET A 24 0.07 40.77 7.74
C MET A 24 0.20 41.35 9.16
N LYS A 25 -0.79 42.08 9.65
CA LYS A 25 -0.80 42.64 11.01
C LYS A 25 -1.24 41.61 12.06
N SER A 26 -1.74 40.43 11.66
CA SER A 26 -2.17 39.39 12.59
C SER A 26 -1.02 38.47 12.99
N LYS A 27 -0.85 38.16 14.28
CA LYS A 27 0.16 37.20 14.78
C LYS A 27 0.08 35.81 14.13
N PRO A 28 -1.10 35.25 13.83
CA PRO A 28 -1.21 33.96 13.14
C PRO A 28 -0.60 33.95 11.74
N THR A 29 -0.78 35.04 10.99
CA THR A 29 -0.22 35.16 9.62
C THR A 29 1.29 35.27 9.62
N GLN A 30 1.88 35.91 10.61
CA GLN A 30 3.34 35.99 10.76
C GLN A 30 3.94 34.62 11.05
N SER A 31 3.29 33.80 11.89
CA SER A 31 3.72 32.43 12.18
C SER A 31 3.61 31.51 10.95
N TYR A 32 2.56 31.67 10.15
CA TYR A 32 2.38 30.96 8.88
C TYR A 32 3.45 31.32 7.85
N LEU A 33 3.78 32.60 7.72
CA LEU A 33 4.82 33.07 6.80
C LEU A 33 6.22 32.59 7.20
N LEU A 34 6.50 32.52 8.50
CA LEU A 34 7.74 31.92 9.02
C LEU A 34 7.81 30.41 8.70
N SER A 35 6.68 29.70 8.82
CA SER A 35 6.59 28.27 8.47
C SER A 35 6.80 28.01 6.97
N MET A 36 6.53 29.00 6.13
CA MET A 36 6.81 28.97 4.69
C MET A 36 8.25 29.39 4.34
N GLY A 37 9.14 29.53 5.33
CA GLY A 37 10.54 29.89 5.13
C GLY A 37 10.77 31.37 4.77
N VAL A 38 9.83 32.25 5.12
CA VAL A 38 10.04 33.71 5.07
C VAL A 38 10.85 34.11 6.29
N LYS A 39 12.14 34.39 6.10
CA LYS A 39 13.09 34.69 7.20
C LYS A 39 12.74 35.89 8.04
N ASN A 40 11.96 36.83 7.49
CA ASN A 40 11.46 38.00 8.21
C ASN A 40 10.05 38.37 7.73
N PRO A 41 8.97 37.95 8.45
CA PRO A 41 7.59 38.16 8.03
C PRO A 41 7.15 39.62 8.06
N ASN A 42 7.96 40.52 8.62
CA ASN A 42 7.70 41.97 8.65
C ASN A 42 8.22 42.72 7.39
N HIS A 43 8.93 42.02 6.50
CA HIS A 43 9.45 42.61 5.26
C HIS A 43 8.41 42.44 4.13
N GLU A 44 7.65 43.51 3.90
CA GLU A 44 6.55 43.57 2.92
C GLU A 44 6.99 43.23 1.47
N GLU A 45 8.19 43.62 1.09
CA GLU A 45 8.76 43.36 -0.24
C GLU A 45 9.12 41.91 -0.47
N ALA A 46 9.71 41.22 0.50
CA ALA A 46 10.09 39.82 0.40
C ALA A 46 8.85 38.91 0.26
N ILE A 47 7.75 39.29 0.90
CA ILE A 47 6.46 38.58 0.80
C ILE A 47 5.82 38.84 -0.57
N LYS A 48 5.85 40.07 -1.06
CA LYS A 48 5.36 40.41 -2.40
C LYS A 48 6.13 39.69 -3.50
N GLU A 49 7.47 39.62 -3.41
CA GLU A 49 8.30 38.89 -4.36
C GLU A 49 8.01 37.38 -4.37
N LYS A 50 7.84 36.76 -3.20
CA LYS A 50 7.55 35.32 -3.12
C LYS A 50 6.15 34.98 -3.63
N ILE A 51 5.13 35.81 -3.34
CA ILE A 51 3.77 35.65 -3.88
C ILE A 51 3.78 35.88 -5.41
N VAL A 52 4.48 36.89 -5.90
CA VAL A 52 4.59 37.20 -7.34
C VAL A 52 5.43 36.13 -8.06
N ARG A 53 6.48 35.61 -7.44
CA ARG A 53 7.31 34.53 -7.98
C ARG A 53 6.52 33.22 -8.10
N ASN A 54 5.74 32.88 -7.07
CA ASN A 54 4.85 31.73 -7.10
C ASN A 54 3.72 31.89 -8.15
N ALA A 55 3.17 33.09 -8.28
CA ALA A 55 2.16 33.41 -9.31
C ALA A 55 2.75 33.42 -10.74
N LYS A 56 3.99 33.90 -10.92
CA LYS A 56 4.70 33.88 -12.22
C LYS A 56 5.14 32.48 -12.62
N ASN A 57 5.57 31.65 -11.67
CA ASN A 57 5.90 30.26 -11.92
C ASN A 57 4.66 29.45 -12.33
N ARG A 58 3.48 29.75 -11.77
CA ARG A 58 2.20 29.17 -12.20
C ARG A 58 1.80 29.53 -13.65
N LYS A 59 2.31 30.63 -14.22
CA LYS A 59 2.01 31.07 -15.60
C LYS A 59 2.94 30.49 -16.67
N ARG A 60 4.08 29.87 -16.32
CA ARG A 60 5.11 29.47 -17.30
C ARG A 60 5.00 28.04 -17.81
N PHE A 61 4.17 27.21 -17.26
CA PHE A 61 4.03 25.82 -17.70
C PHE A 61 2.61 25.53 -18.17
N SER A 62 2.31 25.86 -19.42
CA SER A 62 1.28 25.15 -20.16
C SER A 62 1.92 23.83 -20.61
N LEU A 63 1.80 22.77 -19.82
CA LEU A 63 2.03 21.43 -20.32
C LEU A 63 1.07 21.21 -21.48
N LYS A 64 1.59 20.97 -22.69
CA LYS A 64 0.76 20.53 -23.80
C LYS A 64 0.01 19.29 -23.33
N ARG A 65 -1.30 19.40 -23.29
CA ARG A 65 -2.20 18.26 -23.01
C ARG A 65 -1.85 17.17 -24.01
N PRO A 66 -1.66 15.91 -23.60
CA PRO A 66 -1.65 14.80 -24.56
C PRO A 66 -2.92 14.89 -25.39
N GLN A 67 -2.80 14.92 -26.71
CA GLN A 67 -3.93 15.13 -27.61
C GLN A 67 -4.95 14.00 -27.57
N THR A 68 -4.60 12.85 -27.00
CA THR A 68 -5.49 11.73 -26.71
C THR A 68 -4.98 10.92 -25.52
N ILE A 69 -5.88 10.42 -24.69
CA ILE A 69 -5.63 9.51 -23.55
C ILE A 69 -4.85 8.25 -23.96
N LYS A 70 -4.81 7.92 -25.27
CA LYS A 70 -4.13 6.75 -25.83
C LYS A 70 -2.59 6.84 -25.85
N GLU A 71 -1.99 8.00 -25.66
CA GLU A 71 -0.54 8.19 -25.82
C GLU A 71 0.28 7.97 -24.53
N TYR A 72 -0.36 7.90 -23.36
CA TYR A 72 0.31 7.55 -22.12
C TYR A 72 0.01 6.10 -21.77
N LYS A 73 0.88 5.19 -22.19
CA LYS A 73 0.99 3.87 -21.57
C LYS A 73 1.69 4.05 -20.22
N LEU A 74 0.93 4.37 -19.17
CA LEU A 74 1.31 3.92 -17.84
C LEU A 74 1.41 2.41 -17.95
N ASP A 75 2.53 1.83 -17.55
CA ASP A 75 2.67 0.37 -17.51
C ASP A 75 1.83 -0.16 -16.34
N LEU A 76 0.51 -0.17 -16.54
CA LEU A 76 -0.48 -0.69 -15.61
C LEU A 76 -0.42 -2.22 -15.51
N ASN A 77 0.33 -2.88 -16.41
CA ASN A 77 0.47 -4.34 -16.41
C ASN A 77 1.41 -4.86 -15.32
N SER A 78 2.12 -3.99 -14.58
CA SER A 78 3.04 -4.43 -13.54
C SER A 78 2.40 -4.66 -12.16
N VAL A 79 1.16 -4.23 -11.95
CA VAL A 79 0.45 -4.45 -10.68
C VAL A 79 -0.81 -5.25 -10.97
N PRO A 80 -0.84 -6.56 -10.72
CA PRO A 80 -2.11 -7.29 -10.75
C PRO A 80 -3.02 -6.64 -9.72
N ALA A 81 -4.16 -6.11 -10.19
CA ALA A 81 -5.22 -5.66 -9.31
C ALA A 81 -5.53 -6.79 -8.33
N ILE A 82 -5.27 -6.59 -7.06
CA ILE A 82 -5.77 -7.50 -6.05
C ILE A 82 -7.26 -7.27 -6.01
N SER A 83 -7.99 -7.98 -6.87
CA SER A 83 -9.43 -8.01 -6.77
C SER A 83 -9.78 -8.82 -5.54
N TYR A 84 -10.11 -8.14 -4.46
CA TYR A 84 -10.82 -8.81 -3.38
C TYR A 84 -12.14 -9.29 -3.95
N SER A 85 -12.45 -10.59 -3.79
CA SER A 85 -13.73 -11.10 -4.23
C SER A 85 -14.82 -10.37 -3.45
N CYS A 86 -15.72 -9.75 -4.18
CA CYS A 86 -16.86 -9.02 -3.65
C CYS A 86 -18.14 -9.44 -4.38
N GLU A 87 -19.27 -9.20 -3.76
CA GLU A 87 -20.58 -9.46 -4.32
C GLU A 87 -21.56 -8.34 -3.94
N GLU A 88 -22.52 -8.10 -4.81
CA GLU A 88 -23.62 -7.19 -4.49
C GLU A 88 -24.60 -7.89 -3.53
N PHE A 89 -24.86 -7.28 -2.38
CA PHE A 89 -25.85 -7.78 -1.44
C PHE A 89 -27.26 -7.59 -2.02
N LYS A 90 -28.07 -8.64 -1.99
CA LYS A 90 -29.46 -8.58 -2.47
C LYS A 90 -30.25 -7.62 -1.59
N THR A 91 -30.55 -6.46 -2.13
CA THR A 91 -31.34 -5.44 -1.45
C THR A 91 -32.82 -5.53 -1.88
N PRO A 92 -33.76 -5.12 -1.02
CA PRO A 92 -35.18 -5.05 -1.38
C PRO A 92 -35.43 -4.14 -2.60
N PRO A 93 -36.47 -4.38 -3.40
CA PRO A 93 -36.75 -3.59 -4.62
C PRO A 93 -36.89 -2.09 -4.37
N TRP A 94 -37.39 -1.67 -3.19
CA TRP A 94 -37.53 -0.26 -2.82
C TRP A 94 -36.17 0.45 -2.60
N PHE A 95 -35.07 -0.29 -2.45
CA PHE A 95 -33.73 0.27 -2.30
C PHE A 95 -33.13 0.72 -3.65
N ARG A 96 -33.73 0.34 -4.78
CA ARG A 96 -33.26 0.63 -6.13
C ARG A 96 -34.34 1.30 -6.96
N ASN A 97 -34.14 2.53 -7.41
CA ASN A 97 -35.17 3.18 -8.27
C ASN A 97 -34.67 4.37 -9.12
N ILE A 98 -33.63 4.22 -9.95
CA ILE A 98 -33.29 5.29 -10.92
C ILE A 98 -32.84 4.72 -12.27
N LYS A 99 -33.19 5.45 -13.38
CA LYS A 99 -32.82 5.07 -14.76
C LYS A 99 -31.51 5.66 -15.25
N LYS A 100 -31.08 6.81 -14.71
CA LYS A 100 -29.81 7.48 -15.04
C LYS A 100 -29.19 8.02 -13.75
N VAL A 101 -27.90 7.90 -13.63
CA VAL A 101 -27.12 8.35 -12.46
C VAL A 101 -26.01 9.29 -12.93
N ASP A 102 -25.99 10.51 -12.41
CA ASP A 102 -24.91 11.46 -12.67
C ASP A 102 -23.71 11.22 -11.74
N VAL A 103 -23.97 10.87 -10.48
CA VAL A 103 -22.97 10.72 -9.44
C VAL A 103 -23.13 9.43 -8.66
N SER A 104 -22.05 8.67 -8.48
CA SER A 104 -21.99 7.53 -7.55
C SER A 104 -21.19 7.91 -6.31
N ILE A 105 -21.82 7.85 -5.13
CA ILE A 105 -21.20 8.13 -3.84
C ILE A 105 -20.81 6.81 -3.19
N ILE A 106 -19.52 6.60 -2.98
CA ILE A 106 -18.95 5.35 -2.47
C ILE A 106 -18.55 5.55 -1.00
N ILE A 107 -19.12 4.74 -0.11
CA ILE A 107 -18.94 4.82 1.34
C ILE A 107 -18.42 3.49 1.87
N PRO A 108 -17.11 3.36 2.13
CA PRO A 108 -16.53 2.15 2.72
C PRO A 108 -16.90 2.03 4.21
N LEU A 109 -17.18 0.80 4.64
CA LEU A 109 -17.63 0.47 6.01
C LEU A 109 -16.71 -0.56 6.64
N TYR A 110 -16.03 -0.17 7.72
CA TYR A 110 -15.29 -1.07 8.60
C TYR A 110 -15.25 -0.52 10.02
N LYS A 111 -15.85 -1.25 10.98
CA LYS A 111 -16.02 -0.78 12.39
C LYS A 111 -16.62 0.62 12.48
N SER A 112 -17.63 0.88 11.65
CA SER A 112 -18.23 2.21 11.46
C SER A 112 -19.73 2.23 11.65
N LYS A 113 -20.29 1.24 12.35
CA LYS A 113 -21.73 1.07 12.52
C LYS A 113 -22.41 2.34 13.05
N ASP A 114 -21.94 2.88 14.16
CA ASP A 114 -22.60 4.03 14.80
C ASP A 114 -22.45 5.31 13.97
N VAL A 115 -21.29 5.51 13.34
CA VAL A 115 -21.06 6.73 12.55
C VAL A 115 -21.82 6.70 11.24
N VAL A 116 -21.97 5.54 10.57
CA VAL A 116 -22.79 5.44 9.37
C VAL A 116 -24.28 5.58 9.64
N LEU A 117 -24.76 5.11 10.80
CA LEU A 117 -26.14 5.35 11.24
C LEU A 117 -26.42 6.84 11.41
N ASP A 118 -25.48 7.57 12.01
CA ASP A 118 -25.60 9.01 12.18
C ASP A 118 -25.49 9.76 10.84
N LEU A 119 -24.61 9.32 9.94
CA LEU A 119 -24.56 9.84 8.58
C LEU A 119 -25.90 9.67 7.85
N ILE A 120 -26.50 8.47 7.87
CA ILE A 120 -27.78 8.19 7.22
C ILE A 120 -28.91 9.01 7.87
N LYS A 121 -28.96 9.08 9.20
CA LYS A 121 -29.95 9.85 9.95
C LYS A 121 -29.93 11.34 9.56
N ASN A 122 -28.73 11.89 9.34
CA ASN A 122 -28.53 13.30 9.04
C ASN A 122 -28.31 13.57 7.54
N TRP A 123 -28.53 12.58 6.68
CA TRP A 123 -28.33 12.74 5.23
C TRP A 123 -29.21 13.86 4.68
N LYS A 124 -28.60 14.81 3.98
CA LYS A 124 -29.29 15.92 3.34
C LYS A 124 -29.66 15.57 1.90
N LEU A 125 -30.93 15.80 1.56
CA LEU A 125 -31.54 15.36 0.32
C LEU A 125 -31.53 16.41 -0.80
N GLU A 126 -31.26 17.66 -0.48
CA GLU A 126 -31.23 18.74 -1.47
C GLU A 126 -30.03 18.55 -2.40
N CYS A 127 -30.31 18.01 -3.57
CA CYS A 127 -29.38 17.83 -4.65
C CYS A 127 -30.12 17.89 -5.99
N ASP A 128 -29.60 18.68 -6.93
CA ASP A 128 -30.18 18.86 -8.26
C ASP A 128 -29.69 17.79 -9.25
N LEU A 129 -28.72 16.97 -8.85
CA LEU A 129 -28.13 15.86 -9.63
C LEU A 129 -28.75 14.53 -9.21
N SER A 130 -28.89 13.62 -10.17
CA SER A 130 -29.23 12.23 -9.87
C SER A 130 -28.03 11.52 -9.28
N TYR A 131 -28.19 10.87 -8.13
CA TYR A 131 -27.09 10.16 -7.49
C TYR A 131 -27.49 8.81 -6.91
N GLU A 132 -26.56 7.90 -6.86
CA GLU A 132 -26.65 6.65 -6.12
C GLU A 132 -25.66 6.63 -4.96
N ILE A 133 -25.98 5.86 -3.92
CA ILE A 133 -25.07 5.61 -2.80
C ILE A 133 -24.69 4.13 -2.83
N ILE A 134 -23.40 3.86 -2.77
CA ILE A 134 -22.81 2.51 -2.74
C ILE A 134 -22.09 2.34 -1.41
N PHE A 135 -22.67 1.57 -0.51
CA PHE A 135 -22.02 1.17 0.72
C PHE A 135 -21.15 -0.06 0.46
N VAL A 136 -19.92 -0.06 0.92
CA VAL A 136 -19.01 -1.19 0.76
C VAL A 136 -18.67 -1.74 2.13
N ASP A 137 -19.28 -2.87 2.50
CA ASP A 137 -18.95 -3.60 3.72
C ASP A 137 -17.60 -4.32 3.52
N ASP A 138 -16.53 -3.78 4.07
CA ASP A 138 -15.17 -4.31 3.95
C ASP A 138 -14.91 -5.44 4.96
N CYS A 139 -15.78 -6.46 4.94
CA CYS A 139 -15.77 -7.56 5.90
C CYS A 139 -15.89 -7.05 7.35
N CYS A 140 -16.84 -6.14 7.57
CA CYS A 140 -17.01 -5.45 8.85
C CYS A 140 -17.54 -6.41 9.95
N PRO A 141 -16.85 -6.56 11.09
CA PRO A 141 -17.27 -7.46 12.15
C PRO A 141 -18.55 -7.01 12.85
N GLU A 142 -18.95 -5.74 12.71
CA GLU A 142 -20.12 -5.12 13.39
C GLU A 142 -21.44 -5.30 12.64
N ASN A 143 -21.44 -6.06 11.52
CA ASN A 143 -22.62 -6.25 10.67
C ASN A 143 -23.25 -4.92 10.21
N SER A 144 -22.43 -3.98 9.79
CA SER A 144 -22.83 -2.62 9.38
C SER A 144 -23.87 -2.61 8.26
N ARG A 145 -23.86 -3.63 7.36
CA ARG A 145 -24.84 -3.76 6.27
C ARG A 145 -26.30 -3.80 6.75
N ASN A 146 -26.60 -4.56 7.81
CA ASN A 146 -27.96 -4.65 8.33
C ASN A 146 -28.36 -3.35 9.03
N ALA A 147 -27.42 -2.68 9.68
CA ALA A 147 -27.64 -1.38 10.27
C ALA A 147 -27.97 -0.33 9.18
N VAL A 148 -27.23 -0.31 8.07
CA VAL A 148 -27.48 0.54 6.90
C VAL A 148 -28.89 0.29 6.34
N LEU A 149 -29.27 -0.97 6.10
CA LEU A 149 -30.59 -1.32 5.57
C LEU A 149 -31.72 -0.86 6.51
N SER A 150 -31.56 -1.10 7.82
CA SER A 150 -32.55 -0.68 8.82
C SER A 150 -32.72 0.84 8.87
N ALA A 151 -31.62 1.57 8.92
CA ALA A 151 -31.66 3.04 8.95
C ALA A 151 -32.22 3.64 7.68
N TRP A 152 -31.86 3.06 6.51
CA TRP A 152 -32.40 3.49 5.22
C TRP A 152 -33.88 3.21 5.10
N SER A 153 -34.33 2.04 5.57
CA SER A 153 -35.75 1.67 5.60
C SER A 153 -36.58 2.65 6.43
N ALA A 154 -36.06 3.12 7.56
CA ALA A 154 -36.74 4.11 8.41
C ALA A 154 -36.96 5.48 7.70
N ARG A 155 -36.13 5.80 6.70
CA ARG A 155 -36.20 7.05 5.93
C ARG A 155 -36.63 6.84 4.46
N ARG A 156 -37.15 5.66 4.10
CA ARG A 156 -37.40 5.27 2.71
C ARG A 156 -38.28 6.25 1.93
N GLU A 157 -39.28 6.85 2.57
CA GLU A 157 -40.19 7.80 1.93
C GLU A 157 -39.48 9.12 1.57
N GLU A 158 -38.53 9.55 2.41
CA GLU A 158 -37.67 10.70 2.15
C GLU A 158 -36.61 10.39 1.11
N LEU A 159 -36.02 9.17 1.17
CA LEU A 159 -34.88 8.74 0.37
C LEU A 159 -35.28 8.06 -0.96
N LYS A 160 -36.56 8.10 -1.33
CA LYS A 160 -37.11 7.41 -2.52
C LYS A 160 -36.47 7.81 -3.85
N VAL A 161 -35.78 8.92 -3.91
CA VAL A 161 -35.04 9.39 -5.10
C VAL A 161 -33.58 8.91 -5.14
N CYS A 162 -33.11 8.27 -4.08
CA CYS A 162 -31.74 7.77 -3.99
C CYS A 162 -31.70 6.27 -4.30
N VAL A 163 -30.82 5.87 -5.19
CA VAL A 163 -30.50 4.45 -5.40
C VAL A 163 -29.39 4.06 -4.44
N GLY A 164 -29.57 2.92 -3.79
CA GLY A 164 -28.55 2.36 -2.93
C GLY A 164 -28.09 0.98 -3.39
N LYS A 165 -26.83 0.70 -3.18
CA LYS A 165 -26.24 -0.64 -3.31
C LYS A 165 -25.41 -0.93 -2.06
N ILE A 166 -25.33 -2.20 -1.71
CA ILE A 166 -24.40 -2.68 -0.69
C ILE A 166 -23.53 -3.74 -1.32
N ILE A 167 -22.23 -3.52 -1.29
CA ILE A 167 -21.21 -4.43 -1.78
C ILE A 167 -20.55 -5.10 -0.58
N LEU A 168 -20.41 -6.41 -0.63
CA LEU A 168 -19.78 -7.22 0.41
C LEU A 168 -18.39 -7.66 -0.03
N ASN A 169 -17.36 -7.20 0.64
CA ASN A 169 -16.03 -7.72 0.47
C ASN A 169 -15.87 -9.01 1.29
N LYS A 170 -15.24 -10.04 0.73
CA LYS A 170 -15.01 -11.32 1.41
C LYS A 170 -13.82 -11.26 2.38
N ALA A 171 -13.04 -10.20 2.35
CA ALA A 171 -11.95 -9.94 3.28
C ALA A 171 -11.76 -8.43 3.45
N ASN A 172 -11.25 -8.00 4.60
CA ASN A 172 -10.87 -6.61 4.81
C ASN A 172 -9.68 -6.26 3.90
N GLY A 173 -9.96 -5.46 2.89
CA GLY A 173 -8.98 -4.94 1.92
C GLY A 173 -8.43 -3.57 2.29
N GLY A 174 -9.05 -2.88 3.22
CA GLY A 174 -8.79 -1.49 3.58
C GLY A 174 -9.48 -0.48 2.66
N TYR A 175 -9.29 0.78 2.97
CA TYR A 175 -9.99 1.90 2.34
C TYR A 175 -9.92 1.88 0.81
N GLY A 176 -8.71 1.84 0.25
CA GLY A 176 -8.52 1.89 -1.22
C GLY A 176 -9.16 0.70 -1.94
N ALA A 177 -9.04 -0.51 -1.39
CA ALA A 177 -9.64 -1.70 -1.99
C ALA A 177 -11.18 -1.69 -1.91
N ALA A 178 -11.74 -1.24 -0.79
CA ALA A 178 -13.18 -1.07 -0.64
C ALA A 178 -13.72 -0.03 -1.63
N CYS A 179 -13.04 1.10 -1.77
CA CYS A 179 -13.38 2.13 -2.74
C CYS A 179 -13.31 1.62 -4.19
N ASN A 180 -12.29 0.84 -4.56
CA ASN A 180 -12.18 0.24 -5.89
C ASN A 180 -13.34 -0.72 -6.18
N ASN A 181 -13.68 -1.56 -5.21
CA ASN A 181 -14.82 -2.47 -5.36
C ASN A 181 -16.13 -1.70 -5.51
N GLY A 182 -16.37 -0.65 -4.70
CA GLY A 182 -17.53 0.22 -4.86
C GLY A 182 -17.58 0.87 -6.25
N ALA A 183 -16.46 1.39 -6.73
CA ALA A 183 -16.36 2.04 -8.04
C ALA A 183 -16.65 1.08 -9.21
N SER A 184 -16.34 -0.21 -9.08
CA SER A 184 -16.64 -1.22 -10.11
C SER A 184 -18.16 -1.46 -10.31
N PHE A 185 -18.99 -1.13 -9.31
CA PHE A 185 -20.45 -1.20 -9.37
C PHE A 185 -21.11 0.16 -9.64
N ALA A 186 -20.32 1.22 -9.73
CA ALA A 186 -20.80 2.57 -9.93
C ALA A 186 -21.30 2.81 -11.36
N GLN A 187 -22.43 3.51 -11.49
CA GLN A 187 -23.08 3.84 -12.76
C GLN A 187 -22.99 5.33 -13.11
N GLY A 188 -22.60 6.18 -12.16
CA GLY A 188 -22.47 7.62 -12.34
C GLY A 188 -21.26 7.99 -13.20
N ASP A 189 -21.40 9.10 -13.93
CA ASP A 189 -20.30 9.70 -14.71
C ASP A 189 -19.20 10.23 -13.78
N TYR A 190 -19.57 10.59 -12.55
CA TYR A 190 -18.67 11.07 -11.51
C TYR A 190 -18.72 10.16 -10.28
N LEU A 191 -17.57 9.91 -9.68
CA LEU A 191 -17.45 9.22 -8.40
C LEU A 191 -17.19 10.25 -7.29
N ILE A 192 -17.85 10.06 -6.15
CA ILE A 192 -17.51 10.74 -4.89
C ILE A 192 -17.14 9.64 -3.89
N PHE A 193 -15.94 9.71 -3.34
CA PHE A 193 -15.55 8.90 -2.19
C PHE A 193 -15.83 9.68 -0.92
N LEU A 194 -16.52 9.06 0.03
CA LEU A 194 -16.99 9.69 1.26
C LEU A 194 -16.78 8.76 2.45
N ASN A 195 -16.07 9.21 3.46
CA ASN A 195 -15.91 8.44 4.70
C ASN A 195 -17.24 8.30 5.45
N ALA A 196 -17.44 7.15 6.10
CA ALA A 196 -18.64 6.87 6.89
C ALA A 196 -18.79 7.77 8.14
N ASP A 197 -17.69 8.30 8.67
CA ASP A 197 -17.65 9.19 9.84
C ASP A 197 -17.80 10.68 9.49
N THR A 198 -18.57 10.97 8.46
CA THR A 198 -18.87 12.33 8.02
C THR A 198 -20.34 12.72 8.24
N LEU A 199 -20.61 14.02 8.20
CA LEU A 199 -21.97 14.57 8.09
C LEU A 199 -21.97 15.55 6.91
N VAL A 200 -22.94 15.39 6.02
CA VAL A 200 -23.04 16.21 4.81
C VAL A 200 -23.99 17.39 5.00
N THR A 201 -23.75 18.49 4.28
CA THR A 201 -24.59 19.68 4.27
C THR A 201 -25.53 19.67 3.06
N ASN A 202 -26.47 20.63 2.96
CA ASN A 202 -27.32 20.78 1.78
C ASN A 202 -26.47 21.16 0.55
N LYS A 203 -26.83 20.63 -0.62
CA LYS A 203 -26.20 20.96 -1.93
C LYS A 203 -24.67 20.88 -1.94
N TRP A 204 -24.13 19.91 -1.21
CA TRP A 204 -22.67 19.73 -1.10
C TRP A 204 -22.03 19.08 -2.34
N ILE A 205 -22.83 18.40 -3.16
CA ILE A 205 -22.37 17.65 -4.35
C ILE A 205 -22.12 18.59 -5.53
N GLU A 206 -23.07 19.45 -5.84
CA GLU A 206 -23.09 20.27 -7.05
C GLU A 206 -21.86 21.18 -7.20
N PRO A 207 -21.37 21.85 -6.12
CA PRO A 207 -20.19 22.70 -6.24
C PRO A 207 -18.92 21.94 -6.62
N MET A 208 -18.85 20.65 -6.30
CA MET A 208 -17.72 19.80 -6.69
C MET A 208 -17.84 19.39 -8.16
N ILE A 209 -19.02 18.94 -8.58
CA ILE A 209 -19.25 18.48 -9.95
C ILE A 209 -19.19 19.63 -10.96
N GLU A 210 -19.61 20.83 -10.57
CA GLU A 210 -19.58 22.00 -11.45
C GLU A 210 -18.15 22.37 -11.92
N LEU A 211 -17.14 22.07 -11.12
CA LEU A 211 -15.74 22.37 -11.46
C LEU A 211 -15.21 21.49 -12.61
N PHE A 212 -15.79 20.34 -12.86
CA PHE A 212 -15.42 19.49 -14.01
C PHE A 212 -15.88 20.04 -15.38
N LYS A 213 -16.63 21.14 -15.40
CA LYS A 213 -16.88 21.90 -16.64
C LYS A 213 -15.58 22.43 -17.24
N ASP A 214 -14.56 22.72 -16.41
CA ASP A 214 -13.18 22.85 -16.88
C ASP A 214 -12.58 21.45 -17.04
N GLN A 215 -12.46 21.03 -18.29
CA GLN A 215 -11.93 19.70 -18.64
C GLN A 215 -10.46 19.48 -18.22
N LYS A 216 -9.78 20.50 -17.71
CA LYS A 216 -8.45 20.39 -17.10
C LYS A 216 -8.52 19.95 -15.63
N VAL A 217 -9.71 19.94 -15.05
CA VAL A 217 -9.92 19.49 -13.67
C VAL A 217 -10.11 17.98 -13.68
N GLY A 218 -9.24 17.27 -12.96
CA GLY A 218 -9.30 15.83 -12.84
C GLY A 218 -9.83 15.35 -11.49
N LEU A 219 -9.66 16.16 -10.42
CA LEU A 219 -10.10 15.79 -9.09
C LEU A 219 -10.51 17.03 -8.31
N VAL A 220 -11.57 16.92 -7.49
CA VAL A 220 -12.10 18.02 -6.68
C VAL A 220 -12.31 17.59 -5.25
N GLY A 221 -11.68 18.30 -4.31
CA GLY A 221 -11.94 18.18 -2.86
C GLY A 221 -12.81 19.31 -2.34
N ASN A 222 -13.32 19.11 -1.15
CA ASN A 222 -14.22 20.04 -0.47
C ASN A 222 -13.67 20.53 0.88
N LEU A 223 -14.35 21.50 1.48
CA LEU A 223 -14.05 21.98 2.82
C LEU A 223 -14.52 20.95 3.86
N GLN A 224 -13.60 20.51 4.70
CA GLN A 224 -13.86 19.59 5.77
C GLN A 224 -13.70 20.30 7.11
N LEU A 225 -14.76 20.29 7.90
CA LEU A 225 -14.81 20.86 9.25
C LEU A 225 -14.84 19.75 10.29
N LYS A 226 -14.21 19.95 11.42
CA LYS A 226 -14.21 18.98 12.52
C LYS A 226 -15.57 18.91 13.23
N LYS A 227 -15.93 17.73 13.71
CA LYS A 227 -17.08 17.47 14.57
C LYS A 227 -16.67 16.60 15.74
N GLY A 228 -16.89 17.10 16.96
CA GLY A 228 -16.50 16.42 18.20
C GLY A 228 -15.16 16.86 18.77
N GLY A 229 -14.84 16.38 19.97
CA GLY A 229 -13.55 16.64 20.62
C GLY A 229 -13.30 18.08 21.05
N GLY A 230 -14.36 18.92 21.18
CA GLY A 230 -14.20 20.34 21.52
C GLY A 230 -13.65 21.21 20.41
N LEU A 231 -13.60 20.69 19.17
CA LEU A 231 -13.05 21.37 17.98
C LEU A 231 -14.11 21.59 16.88
N ASP A 232 -15.39 21.57 17.28
CA ASP A 232 -16.51 21.69 16.35
C ASP A 232 -16.41 22.95 15.48
N GLY A 233 -16.60 22.78 14.17
CA GLY A 233 -16.55 23.85 13.18
C GLY A 233 -15.16 24.36 12.83
N THR A 234 -14.10 23.84 13.44
CA THR A 234 -12.73 24.19 13.01
C THR A 234 -12.36 23.45 11.73
N ILE A 235 -11.50 24.07 10.91
CA ILE A 235 -11.08 23.49 9.62
C ILE A 235 -10.25 22.23 9.87
N ASP A 236 -10.68 21.12 9.31
CA ASP A 236 -9.91 19.88 9.24
C ASP A 236 -9.04 19.82 7.99
N SER A 237 -9.60 20.18 6.83
CA SER A 237 -8.85 20.28 5.58
C SER A 237 -9.52 21.24 4.59
N ALA A 238 -8.70 22.10 3.99
CA ALA A 238 -9.01 22.90 2.82
C ALA A 238 -8.07 22.54 1.63
N GLY A 239 -7.80 21.25 1.47
CA GLY A 239 -6.75 20.69 0.64
C GLY A 239 -5.43 20.54 1.38
N SER A 240 -4.37 20.17 0.67
CA SER A 240 -3.05 19.93 1.26
C SER A 240 -1.94 20.42 0.34
N GLU A 241 -0.80 20.75 0.94
CA GLU A 241 0.43 21.15 0.26
C GLU A 241 1.59 20.28 0.74
N TRP A 242 2.54 19.98 -0.15
CA TRP A 242 3.76 19.28 0.21
C TRP A 242 4.69 20.17 1.02
N ARG A 243 5.18 19.66 2.15
CA ARG A 243 6.13 20.37 2.99
C ARG A 243 7.46 19.65 3.03
N TRP A 244 8.50 20.36 2.56
CA TRP A 244 9.88 19.94 2.71
C TRP A 244 10.32 19.99 4.18
N GLY A 245 11.09 19.00 4.60
CA GLY A 245 11.54 18.86 6.00
C GLY A 245 10.64 17.99 6.84
N ASP A 246 9.34 17.95 6.53
CA ASP A 246 8.40 16.95 7.08
C ASP A 246 8.22 15.78 6.11
N ASP A 247 8.61 15.96 4.84
CA ASP A 247 8.41 15.02 3.73
C ASP A 247 7.00 14.43 3.71
N SER A 248 6.02 15.29 3.83
CA SER A 248 4.60 14.94 3.90
C SER A 248 3.69 16.02 3.36
N PHE A 249 2.46 15.62 3.01
CA PHE A 249 1.39 16.58 2.75
C PHE A 249 0.82 17.11 4.07
N VAL A 250 0.72 18.42 4.15
CA VAL A 250 0.14 19.12 5.30
C VAL A 250 -1.18 19.73 4.90
N HIS A 251 -2.22 19.47 5.70
CA HIS A 251 -3.56 20.00 5.45
C HIS A 251 -3.61 21.50 5.67
N ILE A 252 -4.08 22.22 4.64
CA ILE A 252 -4.29 23.67 4.69
C ILE A 252 -5.45 23.95 5.65
N GLY A 253 -5.27 24.93 6.54
CA GLY A 253 -6.25 25.32 7.53
C GLY A 253 -6.29 24.44 8.77
N ARG A 254 -5.70 23.24 8.73
CA ARG A 254 -5.56 22.39 9.92
C ARG A 254 -4.42 22.90 10.79
N HIS A 255 -4.70 23.20 12.04
CA HIS A 255 -3.62 23.34 13.01
C HIS A 255 -2.96 21.97 13.21
N SER A 256 -1.83 21.75 12.58
CA SER A 256 -1.00 20.61 12.91
C SER A 256 -0.43 20.79 14.30
N TYR A 257 -0.65 19.84 15.18
CA TYR A 257 0.04 19.71 16.45
C TYR A 257 1.54 19.44 16.21
N HIS A 258 2.29 20.44 15.80
CA HIS A 258 3.73 20.42 15.98
C HIS A 258 4.05 21.03 17.35
N LYS A 259 4.40 20.14 18.27
CA LYS A 259 5.09 20.35 19.54
C LYS A 259 5.24 21.85 19.92
N LYS A 260 4.28 22.42 20.67
CA LYS A 260 4.36 23.69 21.39
C LYS A 260 3.77 24.97 20.81
N GLN A 261 2.92 25.00 19.79
CA GLN A 261 2.15 26.21 19.50
C GLN A 261 0.65 25.95 19.58
N ILE A 262 0.03 26.36 20.69
CA ILE A 262 -1.43 26.45 20.87
C ILE A 262 -1.85 27.76 20.21
N GLY A 263 -2.13 27.72 18.92
CA GLY A 263 -2.85 28.80 18.23
C GLY A 263 -4.35 28.50 18.23
N THR A 264 -5.18 29.52 18.10
CA THR A 264 -6.62 29.35 17.91
C THR A 264 -6.88 28.60 16.60
N PRO A 265 -7.62 27.47 16.59
CA PRO A 265 -7.93 26.77 15.36
C PRO A 265 -8.71 27.66 14.39
N TYR A 266 -8.45 27.53 13.09
CA TYR A 266 -9.20 28.25 12.07
C TYR A 266 -10.62 27.68 11.95
N THR A 267 -11.57 28.62 11.87
CA THR A 267 -12.98 28.37 11.50
C THR A 267 -13.25 29.03 10.15
N MET A 268 -14.43 28.87 9.60
CA MET A 268 -14.82 29.60 8.39
C MET A 268 -14.82 31.14 8.60
N GLU A 269 -15.02 31.60 9.82
CA GLU A 269 -15.14 33.01 10.15
C GLU A 269 -13.77 33.69 10.37
N ASN A 270 -12.83 32.98 11.02
CA ASN A 270 -11.54 33.55 11.40
C ASN A 270 -10.38 33.15 10.49
N SER A 271 -10.61 32.29 9.45
CA SER A 271 -9.57 31.84 8.55
C SER A 271 -9.17 32.93 7.55
N PRO A 272 -7.91 32.93 7.10
CA PRO A 272 -7.49 33.71 5.94
C PRO A 272 -8.36 33.41 4.71
N VAL A 273 -8.72 34.44 3.95
CA VAL A 273 -9.64 34.34 2.80
C VAL A 273 -9.14 33.37 1.72
N ASP A 274 -7.83 33.29 1.52
CA ASP A 274 -7.18 32.41 0.54
C ASP A 274 -7.38 30.91 0.86
N ILE A 275 -7.57 30.55 2.14
CA ILE A 275 -7.91 29.19 2.57
C ILE A 275 -9.28 28.79 2.05
N LEU A 276 -10.25 29.70 2.03
CA LEU A 276 -11.64 29.44 1.66
C LEU A 276 -11.94 29.70 0.17
N LEU A 277 -11.00 30.22 -0.60
CA LEU A 277 -11.21 30.39 -2.04
C LEU A 277 -11.17 29.05 -2.78
N THR A 278 -12.06 28.90 -3.77
CA THR A 278 -11.94 27.83 -4.76
C THR A 278 -10.60 28.00 -5.49
N ALA A 279 -9.72 27.04 -5.34
CA ALA A 279 -8.35 27.12 -5.83
C ALA A 279 -7.77 25.77 -6.21
N GLU A 280 -6.73 25.78 -7.03
CA GLU A 280 -5.92 24.59 -7.28
C GLU A 280 -5.12 24.23 -6.02
N ARG A 281 -5.05 22.94 -5.72
CA ARG A 281 -4.30 22.37 -4.61
C ARG A 281 -3.32 21.32 -5.13
N GLU A 282 -2.33 20.98 -4.33
CA GLU A 282 -1.42 19.90 -4.65
C GLU A 282 -2.07 18.54 -4.39
N MET A 283 -2.87 18.45 -3.32
CA MET A 283 -3.58 17.25 -2.92
C MET A 283 -4.89 17.61 -2.20
N VAL A 284 -5.84 16.68 -2.16
CA VAL A 284 -7.00 16.69 -1.27
C VAL A 284 -7.13 15.35 -0.55
N THR A 285 -7.79 15.34 0.60
CA THR A 285 -7.83 14.14 1.46
C THR A 285 -8.83 13.11 0.98
N GLY A 286 -8.55 11.84 1.27
CA GLY A 286 -9.45 10.71 1.00
C GLY A 286 -10.77 10.75 1.77
N CYS A 287 -10.92 11.63 2.76
CA CYS A 287 -12.15 11.77 3.53
C CYS A 287 -13.36 12.12 2.64
N CYS A 288 -13.17 13.05 1.69
CA CYS A 288 -14.17 13.35 0.65
C CYS A 288 -13.53 14.03 -0.55
N PHE A 289 -13.68 13.41 -1.71
CA PHE A 289 -13.35 14.04 -3.00
C PHE A 289 -14.15 13.44 -4.14
N SER A 290 -14.21 14.15 -5.27
CA SER A 290 -14.84 13.67 -6.50
C SER A 290 -13.84 13.56 -7.65
N ILE A 291 -14.09 12.63 -8.58
CA ILE A 291 -13.31 12.34 -9.78
C ILE A 291 -14.22 11.83 -10.90
N PRO A 292 -13.99 12.18 -12.18
CA PRO A 292 -14.68 11.54 -13.29
C PRO A 292 -14.41 10.02 -13.30
N LYS A 293 -15.46 9.20 -13.41
CA LYS A 293 -15.31 7.73 -13.40
C LYS A 293 -14.34 7.27 -14.48
N ALA A 294 -14.42 7.82 -15.69
CA ALA A 294 -13.51 7.46 -16.78
C ALA A 294 -12.03 7.72 -16.43
N LEU A 295 -11.73 8.81 -15.71
CA LEU A 295 -10.38 9.10 -15.27
C LEU A 295 -9.93 8.15 -14.14
N PHE A 296 -10.83 7.85 -13.19
CA PHE A 296 -10.57 6.89 -12.12
C PHE A 296 -10.24 5.49 -12.66
N ASP A 297 -11.06 5.02 -13.62
CA ASP A 297 -10.86 3.74 -14.29
C ASP A 297 -9.53 3.73 -15.08
N TYR A 298 -9.21 4.84 -15.76
CA TYR A 298 -7.99 4.99 -16.56
C TYR A 298 -6.71 4.90 -15.71
N ILE A 299 -6.71 5.54 -14.54
CA ILE A 299 -5.54 5.48 -13.61
C ILE A 299 -5.48 4.18 -12.80
N GLY A 300 -6.43 3.26 -12.98
CA GLY A 300 -6.50 1.98 -12.29
C GLY A 300 -7.02 2.06 -10.85
N GLY A 301 -7.68 3.16 -10.48
CA GLY A 301 -8.21 3.38 -9.14
C GLY A 301 -7.15 3.60 -8.06
N PHE A 302 -7.51 3.28 -6.82
CA PHE A 302 -6.58 3.32 -5.70
C PHE A 302 -5.58 2.16 -5.78
N ASN A 303 -4.32 2.45 -5.51
CA ASN A 303 -3.27 1.45 -5.52
C ASN A 303 -3.41 0.48 -4.33
N PRO A 304 -3.59 -0.83 -4.58
CA PRO A 304 -3.80 -1.82 -3.53
C PRO A 304 -2.57 -2.09 -2.65
N ASN A 305 -1.41 -1.50 -2.97
CA ASN A 305 -0.21 -1.61 -2.15
C ASN A 305 -0.29 -0.81 -0.85
N TYR A 306 -1.18 0.20 -0.78
CA TYR A 306 -1.47 0.90 0.47
C TYR A 306 -2.43 0.06 1.32
N ARG A 307 -1.94 -0.41 2.45
CA ARG A 307 -2.73 -1.31 3.31
C ARG A 307 -3.56 -0.53 4.31
N ILE A 308 -4.80 -0.97 4.46
CA ILE A 308 -5.83 -0.49 5.38
C ILE A 308 -6.21 0.96 5.13
N GLY A 309 -5.24 1.86 5.00
CA GLY A 309 -5.45 3.28 4.73
C GLY A 309 -4.18 4.09 4.94
N TYR A 310 -4.25 5.38 4.63
CA TYR A 310 -3.18 6.39 4.59
C TYR A 310 -2.28 6.31 3.35
N TRP A 311 -2.08 7.46 2.71
CA TRP A 311 -1.25 7.72 1.53
C TRP A 311 -1.82 7.24 0.19
N GLU A 312 -2.88 6.43 0.16
CA GLU A 312 -3.56 6.04 -1.09
C GLU A 312 -4.22 7.24 -1.78
N ASP A 313 -4.72 8.18 -0.97
CA ASP A 313 -5.30 9.46 -1.43
C ASP A 313 -4.23 10.40 -1.97
N SER A 314 -3.05 10.41 -1.36
CA SER A 314 -1.91 11.15 -1.87
C SER A 314 -1.46 10.61 -3.24
N GLU A 315 -1.41 9.29 -3.40
CA GLU A 315 -1.01 8.69 -4.66
C GLU A 315 -2.01 8.94 -5.78
N ILE A 316 -3.31 8.82 -5.52
CA ILE A 316 -4.32 9.07 -6.57
C ILE A 316 -4.25 10.53 -7.03
N CYS A 317 -4.02 11.47 -6.12
CA CYS A 317 -3.78 12.87 -6.44
C CYS A 317 -2.55 13.06 -7.35
N MET A 318 -1.45 12.38 -7.04
CA MET A 318 -0.23 12.47 -7.85
C MET A 318 -0.41 11.84 -9.24
N ASN A 319 -1.10 10.69 -9.34
CA ASN A 319 -1.43 10.07 -10.62
C ASN A 319 -2.26 11.01 -11.52
N VAL A 320 -3.25 11.70 -10.94
CA VAL A 320 -4.08 12.69 -11.66
C VAL A 320 -3.23 13.88 -12.14
N LYS A 321 -2.35 14.40 -11.29
CA LYS A 321 -1.44 15.49 -11.65
C LYS A 321 -0.40 15.09 -12.69
N GLU A 322 0.12 13.87 -12.65
CA GLU A 322 1.10 13.37 -13.62
C GLU A 322 0.51 13.30 -15.03
N LEU A 323 -0.80 13.07 -15.15
CA LEU A 323 -1.55 13.16 -16.41
C LEU A 323 -1.83 14.60 -16.86
N GLY A 324 -1.37 15.61 -16.11
CA GLY A 324 -1.54 17.02 -16.44
C GLY A 324 -2.88 17.64 -16.03
N TYR A 325 -3.69 16.91 -15.25
CA TYR A 325 -4.94 17.45 -14.71
C TYR A 325 -4.68 18.28 -13.44
N LYS A 326 -5.61 19.21 -13.18
CA LYS A 326 -5.65 20.02 -11.96
C LYS A 326 -6.41 19.27 -10.86
N ILE A 327 -5.97 19.46 -9.64
CA ILE A 327 -6.72 19.15 -8.43
C ILE A 327 -7.29 20.45 -7.89
N MET A 328 -8.61 20.52 -7.76
CA MET A 328 -9.29 21.70 -7.28
C MET A 328 -9.84 21.48 -5.87
N PHE A 329 -9.92 22.56 -5.13
CA PHE A 329 -10.63 22.63 -3.84
C PHE A 329 -11.75 23.66 -3.96
N THR A 330 -12.89 23.41 -3.30
CA THR A 330 -13.97 24.37 -3.17
C THR A 330 -14.56 24.40 -1.76
N SER A 331 -14.65 25.59 -1.17
CA SER A 331 -15.34 25.79 0.10
C SER A 331 -16.86 25.90 -0.03
N LYS A 332 -17.39 25.91 -1.26
CA LYS A 332 -18.85 25.89 -1.50
C LYS A 332 -19.47 24.53 -1.23
N SER A 333 -18.65 23.46 -1.18
CA SER A 333 -19.00 22.14 -0.71
C SER A 333 -18.43 21.96 0.70
N VAL A 334 -19.29 21.71 1.69
CA VAL A 334 -18.88 21.60 3.10
C VAL A 334 -19.37 20.28 3.66
N ILE A 335 -18.51 19.57 4.36
CA ILE A 335 -18.86 18.42 5.18
C ILE A 335 -18.24 18.56 6.59
N TYR A 336 -18.82 17.85 7.56
CA TYR A 336 -18.22 17.70 8.87
C TYR A 336 -17.60 16.31 9.01
N HIS A 337 -16.38 16.23 9.52
CA HIS A 337 -15.63 15.00 9.74
C HIS A 337 -15.56 14.72 11.25
N LYS A 338 -16.06 13.57 11.68
CA LYS A 338 -16.03 13.14 13.07
C LYS A 338 -14.66 12.56 13.41
N LEU A 339 -13.94 13.21 14.30
CA LEU A 339 -12.61 12.76 14.68
C LEU A 339 -12.64 11.50 15.55
N GLY A 340 -11.70 10.58 15.33
CA GLY A 340 -11.39 9.48 16.25
C GLY A 340 -12.12 8.16 15.99
N HIS A 341 -12.95 8.04 14.95
CA HIS A 341 -13.70 6.81 14.66
C HIS A 341 -13.02 5.88 13.64
N THR A 342 -12.17 6.37 12.77
CA THR A 342 -11.56 5.63 11.68
C THR A 342 -10.11 5.26 11.93
N GLY A 343 -9.72 4.61 12.95
CA GLY A 343 -8.29 4.49 13.01
C GLY A 343 -7.63 3.45 13.88
N SER A 344 -8.37 2.64 14.61
CA SER A 344 -7.74 1.71 15.58
C SER A 344 -6.81 0.64 14.95
N GLY A 345 -6.79 0.52 13.62
CA GLY A 345 -5.89 -0.42 12.92
C GLY A 345 -4.95 0.23 11.90
N GLY A 346 -5.25 1.43 11.41
CA GLY A 346 -4.52 2.07 10.30
C GLY A 346 -3.12 2.57 10.69
N HIS A 347 -2.95 3.09 11.90
CA HIS A 347 -1.66 3.61 12.37
C HIS A 347 -0.50 2.60 12.26
N LYS A 348 -0.79 1.31 12.37
CA LYS A 348 0.21 0.24 12.22
C LYS A 348 0.86 0.24 10.83
N TYR A 349 0.12 0.66 9.80
CA TYR A 349 0.58 0.64 8.41
C TYR A 349 1.02 2.00 7.89
N MET A 350 0.74 3.07 8.61
CA MET A 350 1.01 4.44 8.19
C MET A 350 2.47 4.67 7.78
N ASN A 351 3.42 4.19 8.58
CA ASN A 351 4.85 4.32 8.25
C ASN A 351 5.27 3.49 7.04
N ALA A 352 4.73 2.27 6.90
CA ALA A 352 5.01 1.43 5.74
C ALA A 352 4.46 2.05 4.45
N ASN A 353 3.23 2.58 4.50
CA ASN A 353 2.60 3.26 3.39
C ASN A 353 3.32 4.57 3.05
N ALA A 354 3.74 5.35 4.07
CA ALA A 354 4.55 6.55 3.88
C ALA A 354 5.87 6.23 3.16
N ASN A 355 6.57 5.18 3.58
CA ASN A 355 7.80 4.75 2.93
C ASN A 355 7.56 4.30 1.49
N TYR A 356 6.48 3.56 1.24
CA TYR A 356 6.10 3.16 -0.11
C TYR A 356 5.84 4.38 -1.01
N PHE A 357 5.08 5.37 -0.51
CA PHE A 357 4.83 6.62 -1.24
C PHE A 357 6.13 7.38 -1.50
N LYS A 358 6.96 7.58 -0.48
CA LYS A 358 8.24 8.29 -0.59
C LYS A 358 9.14 7.64 -1.64
N ASN A 359 9.26 6.33 -1.62
CA ASN A 359 10.08 5.61 -2.59
C ASN A 359 9.57 5.78 -4.03
N LYS A 360 8.25 5.68 -4.21
CA LYS A 360 7.64 5.76 -5.53
C LYS A 360 7.64 7.18 -6.10
N TRP A 361 7.46 8.20 -5.28
CA TRP A 361 7.22 9.56 -5.70
C TRP A 361 8.35 10.53 -5.37
N VAL A 362 8.86 10.50 -4.15
CA VAL A 362 9.89 11.44 -3.70
C VAL A 362 11.27 11.01 -4.21
N ASN A 363 11.70 9.81 -3.87
CA ASN A 363 13.03 9.29 -4.18
C ASN A 363 13.25 9.05 -5.68
N SER A 364 12.18 8.78 -6.42
CA SER A 364 12.23 8.67 -7.89
C SER A 364 12.28 10.03 -8.61
N GLY A 365 12.17 11.14 -7.89
CA GLY A 365 12.06 12.48 -8.47
C GLY A 365 10.70 12.80 -9.12
N ARG A 366 9.75 11.85 -9.16
CA ARG A 366 8.43 12.05 -9.79
C ARG A 366 7.64 13.15 -9.12
N LEU A 367 7.64 13.20 -7.78
CA LEU A 367 6.93 14.22 -7.01
C LEU A 367 7.42 15.63 -7.36
N HIS A 368 8.74 15.81 -7.44
CA HIS A 368 9.37 17.09 -7.84
C HIS A 368 8.86 17.56 -9.19
N LYS A 369 8.83 16.65 -10.16
CA LYS A 369 8.38 16.92 -11.52
C LYS A 369 6.90 17.29 -11.57
N VAL A 370 6.06 16.52 -10.86
CA VAL A 370 4.60 16.68 -10.86
C VAL A 370 4.16 17.95 -10.13
N LEU A 371 4.83 18.32 -9.05
CA LEU A 371 4.52 19.51 -8.27
C LEU A 371 5.34 20.74 -8.69
N ASN A 372 6.21 20.62 -9.70
CA ASN A 372 7.15 21.68 -10.13
C ASN A 372 8.00 22.20 -8.95
N LEU A 373 8.43 21.31 -8.09
CA LEU A 373 9.28 21.65 -6.97
C LEU A 373 10.74 21.81 -7.45
N PRO A 374 11.56 22.64 -6.80
CA PRO A 374 12.94 22.79 -7.18
C PRO A 374 13.68 21.46 -7.11
N GLU A 375 14.43 21.14 -8.17
CA GLU A 375 15.28 19.95 -8.22
C GLU A 375 16.41 20.10 -7.20
N ILE A 376 16.26 19.53 -6.05
CA ILE A 376 17.35 19.07 -5.20
C ILE A 376 16.84 17.81 -4.52
N PRO A 377 16.97 16.62 -5.12
CA PRO A 377 16.98 15.44 -4.32
C PRO A 377 18.20 15.54 -3.39
N PRO A 378 18.04 15.38 -2.07
CA PRO A 378 19.20 15.27 -1.21
C PRO A 378 20.08 14.15 -1.76
N LYS A 379 21.42 14.36 -1.83
CA LYS A 379 22.34 13.28 -2.19
C LYS A 379 22.11 12.15 -1.20
N ILE A 380 21.64 11.01 -1.68
CA ILE A 380 21.42 9.84 -0.84
C ILE A 380 22.78 9.19 -0.60
N ASN A 381 23.26 9.30 0.62
CA ASN A 381 24.53 8.74 1.05
C ASN A 381 24.34 7.47 1.87
N THR A 382 23.20 7.31 2.54
CA THR A 382 22.93 6.20 3.47
C THR A 382 21.54 5.64 3.30
N ILE A 383 21.44 4.32 3.21
CA ILE A 383 20.16 3.59 3.16
C ILE A 383 20.15 2.53 4.26
N LEU A 384 19.14 2.57 5.13
CA LEU A 384 18.87 1.49 6.07
C LEU A 384 17.78 0.57 5.51
N ILE A 385 18.08 -0.73 5.48
CA ILE A 385 17.12 -1.79 5.17
C ILE A 385 16.88 -2.62 6.41
N LYS A 386 15.62 -2.82 6.77
CA LYS A 386 15.24 -3.62 7.93
C LYS A 386 14.34 -4.78 7.52
N ARG A 387 14.73 -6.00 7.88
CA ARG A 387 13.87 -7.19 7.88
C ARG A 387 14.15 -7.99 9.15
N THR A 388 13.25 -7.89 10.12
CA THR A 388 13.53 -8.34 11.50
C THR A 388 13.61 -9.86 11.62
N HIS A 389 12.56 -10.57 11.19
CA HIS A 389 12.38 -11.98 11.49
C HIS A 389 12.45 -12.87 10.24
N ALA A 390 12.66 -14.19 10.51
CA ALA A 390 12.78 -15.28 9.56
C ALA A 390 14.05 -15.22 8.68
N HIS A 391 14.95 -16.20 8.86
CA HIS A 391 16.21 -16.32 8.09
C HIS A 391 15.96 -16.24 6.57
N GLY A 392 14.97 -16.98 6.04
CA GLY A 392 14.66 -16.98 4.61
C GLY A 392 14.22 -15.63 4.09
N ASP A 393 13.39 -14.93 4.86
CA ASP A 393 12.89 -13.61 4.48
C ASP A 393 14.00 -12.56 4.54
N ALA A 394 14.87 -12.63 5.57
CA ALA A 394 16.05 -11.75 5.69
C ALA A 394 17.02 -11.98 4.52
N LEU A 395 17.28 -13.23 4.16
CA LEU A 395 18.11 -13.58 3.02
C LEU A 395 17.53 -13.00 1.71
N VAL A 396 16.24 -13.22 1.44
CA VAL A 396 15.60 -12.68 0.21
C VAL A 396 15.61 -11.15 0.20
N ALA A 397 15.48 -10.51 1.38
CA ALA A 397 15.55 -9.06 1.50
C ALA A 397 16.93 -8.49 1.13
N THR A 398 18.03 -9.25 1.29
CA THR A 398 19.35 -8.78 0.85
C THR A 398 19.43 -8.56 -0.65
N GLY A 399 18.57 -9.23 -1.42
CA GLY A 399 18.57 -9.12 -2.88
C GLY A 399 18.35 -7.71 -3.41
N VAL A 400 17.67 -6.82 -2.64
CA VAL A 400 17.48 -5.43 -3.07
C VAL A 400 18.76 -4.59 -2.92
N CYS A 401 19.73 -5.03 -2.13
CA CYS A 401 20.96 -4.26 -1.87
C CYS A 401 21.77 -4.06 -3.15
N ALA A 402 21.92 -5.09 -3.97
CA ALA A 402 22.59 -5.01 -5.27
C ALA A 402 21.91 -3.98 -6.19
N ALA A 403 20.59 -4.05 -6.29
CA ALA A 403 19.81 -3.12 -7.11
C ALA A 403 19.90 -1.67 -6.60
N LEU A 404 19.91 -1.47 -5.28
CA LEU A 404 20.11 -0.14 -4.68
C LEU A 404 21.52 0.40 -4.92
N LYS A 405 22.55 -0.43 -4.82
CA LYS A 405 23.93 -0.05 -5.20
C LYS A 405 24.04 0.35 -6.68
N LYS A 406 23.31 -0.35 -7.55
CA LYS A 406 23.25 0.00 -8.98
C LYS A 406 22.54 1.33 -9.21
N GLN A 407 21.47 1.61 -8.48
CA GLN A 407 20.70 2.86 -8.58
C GLN A 407 21.44 4.04 -7.93
N TYR A 408 22.16 3.81 -6.84
CA TYR A 408 22.92 4.78 -6.06
C TYR A 408 24.36 4.26 -5.84
N PRO A 409 25.28 4.44 -6.78
CA PRO A 409 26.62 3.80 -6.78
C PRO A 409 27.44 4.09 -5.52
N ASP A 410 27.36 5.31 -4.97
CA ASP A 410 28.13 5.77 -3.80
C ASP A 410 27.41 5.55 -2.47
N VAL A 411 26.23 4.93 -2.46
CA VAL A 411 25.42 4.79 -1.26
C VAL A 411 26.02 3.79 -0.29
N LYS A 412 26.01 4.12 1.00
CA LYS A 412 26.27 3.18 2.08
C LYS A 412 24.99 2.46 2.45
N ILE A 413 24.95 1.14 2.28
CA ILE A 413 23.81 0.30 2.65
C ILE A 413 24.04 -0.30 4.03
N ILE A 414 23.13 -0.01 4.94
CA ILE A 414 23.09 -0.54 6.29
C ILE A 414 21.95 -1.55 6.36
N PHE A 415 22.19 -2.73 6.91
CA PHE A 415 21.16 -3.75 7.06
C PHE A 415 20.87 -4.05 8.53
N SER A 416 19.62 -4.35 8.84
CA SER A 416 19.20 -4.67 10.21
C SER A 416 18.24 -5.87 10.22
N THR A 417 18.65 -6.89 10.99
CA THR A 417 17.90 -8.14 11.18
C THR A 417 18.34 -8.77 12.51
N ILE A 418 17.58 -9.72 13.03
CA ILE A 418 18.04 -10.58 14.13
C ILE A 418 18.87 -11.78 13.64
N HIS A 419 19.00 -11.95 12.32
CA HIS A 419 19.69 -13.04 11.63
C HIS A 419 20.92 -12.49 10.89
N SER A 420 21.92 -12.00 11.65
CA SER A 420 23.11 -11.38 11.05
C SER A 420 23.98 -12.36 10.23
N ASP A 421 23.86 -13.64 10.48
CA ASP A 421 24.53 -14.72 9.76
C ASP A 421 24.17 -14.80 8.26
N VAL A 422 22.99 -14.29 7.85
CA VAL A 422 22.59 -14.28 6.42
C VAL A 422 23.19 -13.11 5.62
N ILE A 423 23.75 -12.11 6.30
CA ILE A 423 24.33 -10.92 5.66
C ILE A 423 25.86 -10.91 5.73
N GLU A 424 26.45 -11.87 6.42
CA GLU A 424 27.88 -11.94 6.64
C GLU A 424 28.63 -12.03 5.29
N ASN A 425 29.66 -11.20 5.12
CA ASN A 425 30.44 -11.08 3.89
C ASN A 425 29.62 -10.78 2.63
N ASN A 426 28.46 -10.16 2.74
CA ASN A 426 27.67 -9.73 1.59
C ASN A 426 28.28 -8.46 0.98
N PRO A 427 28.72 -8.45 -0.28
CA PRO A 427 29.45 -7.34 -0.90
C PRO A 427 28.59 -6.08 -1.12
N TYR A 428 27.27 -6.21 -1.03
CA TYR A 428 26.32 -5.12 -1.23
C TYR A 428 25.87 -4.47 0.07
N ILE A 429 26.34 -4.97 1.23
CA ILE A 429 25.97 -4.46 2.56
C ILE A 429 27.24 -3.92 3.24
N ASP A 430 27.26 -2.62 3.54
CA ASP A 430 28.44 -1.96 4.10
C ASP A 430 28.49 -2.02 5.63
N GLU A 431 27.31 -2.10 6.28
CA GLU A 431 27.22 -2.08 7.74
C GLU A 431 26.02 -2.86 8.25
N PHE A 432 26.17 -3.46 9.41
CA PHE A 432 25.08 -4.05 10.19
C PHE A 432 24.74 -3.17 11.39
N VAL A 433 23.44 -3.00 11.67
CA VAL A 433 22.96 -2.36 12.89
C VAL A 433 21.92 -3.24 13.59
N GLU A 434 22.11 -3.43 14.90
CA GLU A 434 21.15 -4.20 15.71
C GLU A 434 19.77 -3.51 15.74
N ILE A 435 18.71 -4.29 15.74
CA ILE A 435 17.31 -3.80 15.74
C ILE A 435 17.06 -2.76 16.83
N GLY A 436 17.56 -2.99 18.06
CA GLY A 436 17.37 -2.09 19.19
C GLY A 436 18.17 -0.79 19.12
N LYS A 437 19.12 -0.68 18.19
CA LYS A 437 20.00 0.49 18.01
C LYS A 437 19.62 1.35 16.80
N ILE A 438 18.55 0.99 16.09
CA ILE A 438 18.07 1.77 14.94
C ILE A 438 17.63 3.16 15.40
N ASN A 439 18.24 4.19 14.79
CA ASN A 439 17.72 5.55 14.80
C ASN A 439 17.45 5.97 13.35
N SER A 440 16.19 5.93 12.92
CA SER A 440 15.78 6.20 11.54
C SER A 440 16.12 7.61 11.04
N GLU A 441 16.30 8.58 11.95
CA GLU A 441 16.65 9.96 11.60
C GLU A 441 18.11 10.12 11.11
N LYS A 442 18.94 9.09 11.29
CA LYS A 442 20.37 9.11 10.87
C LYS A 442 20.58 8.65 9.43
N TYR A 443 19.54 8.16 8.76
CA TYR A 443 19.65 7.60 7.41
C TYR A 443 18.85 8.44 6.43
N ASP A 444 19.38 8.65 5.23
CA ASP A 444 18.70 9.39 4.17
C ASP A 444 17.46 8.65 3.68
N LEU A 445 17.53 7.30 3.64
CA LEU A 445 16.38 6.43 3.36
C LEU A 445 16.28 5.29 4.37
N PHE A 446 15.05 4.93 4.73
CA PHE A 446 14.76 3.80 5.59
C PHE A 446 13.67 2.91 4.99
N TYR A 447 14.06 1.69 4.59
CA TYR A 447 13.16 0.66 4.08
C TYR A 447 12.85 -0.38 5.16
N ASN A 448 11.66 -0.29 5.75
CA ASN A 448 11.18 -1.31 6.68
C ASN A 448 10.40 -2.38 5.91
N LEU A 449 11.02 -3.53 5.64
CA LEU A 449 10.44 -4.64 4.89
C LEU A 449 9.62 -5.62 5.75
N ASP A 450 9.49 -5.35 7.06
CA ASP A 450 8.65 -6.17 7.92
C ASP A 450 7.18 -6.10 7.47
N LEU A 451 6.55 -7.25 7.36
CA LEU A 451 5.17 -7.43 6.92
C LEU A 451 4.85 -6.90 5.51
N SER A 452 5.84 -6.59 4.68
CA SER A 452 5.60 -6.01 3.34
C SER A 452 4.98 -7.01 2.37
N TYR A 453 5.47 -8.25 2.29
CA TYR A 453 4.93 -9.29 1.40
C TYR A 453 3.73 -10.05 2.01
N GLU A 454 3.65 -10.13 3.32
CA GLU A 454 2.59 -10.84 4.02
C GLU A 454 1.20 -10.26 3.68
N TRP A 455 1.17 -8.99 3.32
CA TRP A 455 -0.03 -8.32 2.83
C TRP A 455 -0.23 -8.45 1.32
N ARG A 456 0.71 -9.07 0.61
CA ARG A 456 0.67 -9.26 -0.85
C ARG A 456 0.77 -10.74 -1.23
N PRO A 457 -0.14 -11.59 -0.74
CA PRO A 457 -0.01 -13.06 -0.78
C PRO A 457 0.04 -13.67 -2.18
N LYS A 458 -0.29 -12.91 -3.22
CA LYS A 458 -0.25 -13.33 -4.63
C LYS A 458 0.96 -12.77 -5.39
N VAL A 459 1.82 -12.00 -4.74
CA VAL A 459 2.99 -11.39 -5.37
C VAL A 459 4.24 -12.02 -4.77
N ASN A 460 5.18 -12.40 -5.63
CA ASN A 460 6.46 -12.98 -5.23
C ASN A 460 7.18 -12.10 -4.20
N ILE A 461 7.78 -12.72 -3.19
CA ILE A 461 8.47 -12.03 -2.08
C ILE A 461 9.58 -11.10 -2.58
N LEU A 462 10.47 -11.56 -3.47
CA LEU A 462 11.55 -10.74 -4.01
C LEU A 462 11.01 -9.57 -4.85
N LYS A 463 9.98 -9.82 -5.65
CA LYS A 463 9.29 -8.76 -6.41
C LYS A 463 8.67 -7.72 -5.47
N THR A 464 8.06 -8.16 -4.37
CA THR A 464 7.50 -7.24 -3.38
C THR A 464 8.58 -6.36 -2.74
N TYR A 465 9.70 -6.94 -2.33
CA TYR A 465 10.80 -6.17 -1.76
C TYR A 465 11.41 -5.19 -2.76
N ALA A 466 11.60 -5.61 -4.02
CA ALA A 466 12.08 -4.73 -5.07
C ALA A 466 11.16 -3.53 -5.30
N GLU A 467 9.86 -3.78 -5.47
CA GLU A 467 8.87 -2.71 -5.65
C GLU A 467 8.78 -1.79 -4.42
N PHE A 468 8.91 -2.34 -3.20
CA PHE A 468 8.89 -1.56 -1.97
C PHE A 468 10.11 -0.64 -1.87
N CYS A 469 11.27 -1.08 -2.35
CA CYS A 469 12.50 -0.28 -2.40
C CYS A 469 12.60 0.61 -3.65
N GLY A 470 11.62 0.56 -4.55
CA GLY A 470 11.63 1.36 -5.78
C GLY A 470 12.70 0.93 -6.80
N VAL A 471 13.10 -0.35 -6.79
CA VAL A 471 14.09 -0.93 -7.69
C VAL A 471 13.45 -1.99 -8.60
N LYS A 472 14.13 -2.33 -9.70
CA LYS A 472 13.69 -3.40 -10.59
C LYS A 472 14.06 -4.76 -10.03
N LYS A 473 13.13 -5.73 -10.09
CA LYS A 473 13.40 -7.11 -9.66
C LYS A 473 14.58 -7.74 -10.38
N GLU A 474 14.73 -7.42 -11.65
CA GLU A 474 15.77 -7.95 -12.53
C GLU A 474 17.19 -7.47 -12.13
N ASP A 475 17.29 -6.38 -11.39
CA ASP A 475 18.53 -5.85 -10.84
C ASP A 475 18.85 -6.40 -9.43
N CYS A 476 17.91 -7.16 -8.85
CA CYS A 476 18.10 -7.77 -7.52
C CYS A 476 18.99 -9.01 -7.62
N GLU A 477 19.95 -9.09 -6.72
CA GLU A 477 20.85 -10.23 -6.58
C GLU A 477 20.97 -10.64 -5.12
N ILE A 478 20.65 -11.91 -4.84
CA ILE A 478 20.80 -12.47 -3.50
C ILE A 478 22.16 -13.18 -3.46
N TYR A 479 23.03 -12.69 -2.60
CA TYR A 479 24.37 -13.21 -2.44
C TYR A 479 24.53 -14.00 -1.15
N LEU A 480 25.20 -15.15 -1.24
CA LEU A 480 25.73 -15.90 -0.10
C LEU A 480 27.19 -16.30 -0.42
N PRO A 481 28.09 -16.19 0.55
CA PRO A 481 29.45 -16.75 0.40
C PRO A 481 29.40 -18.27 0.33
N GLU A 482 30.47 -18.86 -0.16
CA GLU A 482 30.66 -20.32 -0.26
C GLU A 482 31.85 -20.74 0.60
N GLU A 483 31.67 -21.82 1.38
CA GLU A 483 32.73 -22.44 2.15
C GLU A 483 32.65 -23.97 1.97
N PRO A 484 33.70 -24.61 1.44
CA PRO A 484 33.71 -26.07 1.24
C PRO A 484 33.58 -26.85 2.55
N VAL A 485 32.85 -27.95 2.51
CA VAL A 485 32.82 -28.95 3.58
C VAL A 485 33.85 -30.03 3.29
N GLN A 486 34.84 -30.17 4.16
CA GLN A 486 35.91 -31.17 3.98
C GLN A 486 35.36 -32.60 4.09
N GLY A 487 35.88 -33.48 3.23
CA GLY A 487 35.46 -34.90 3.23
C GLY A 487 34.03 -35.16 2.73
N MET A 488 33.43 -34.19 2.05
CA MET A 488 32.10 -34.33 1.51
C MET A 488 32.06 -35.36 0.37
N ILE A 489 31.00 -36.17 0.35
CA ILE A 489 30.73 -37.14 -0.73
C ILE A 489 30.31 -36.40 -2.01
N GLU A 490 30.43 -37.07 -3.14
CA GLU A 490 30.00 -36.55 -4.44
C GLU A 490 28.68 -37.18 -4.89
N ASN A 491 28.00 -36.54 -5.85
CA ASN A 491 26.80 -37.08 -6.52
C ASN A 491 25.66 -37.40 -5.56
N TYR A 492 25.23 -36.48 -4.75
CA TYR A 492 24.21 -36.67 -3.72
C TYR A 492 22.94 -35.83 -3.95
N ILE A 493 21.88 -36.28 -3.31
CA ILE A 493 20.60 -35.58 -3.16
C ILE A 493 20.59 -34.95 -1.76
N VAL A 494 20.15 -33.70 -1.64
CA VAL A 494 19.95 -33.07 -0.32
C VAL A 494 18.49 -33.15 0.09
N ILE A 495 18.24 -33.65 1.29
CA ILE A 495 16.92 -33.67 1.93
C ILE A 495 16.91 -32.67 3.10
N HIS A 496 15.82 -31.87 3.18
CA HIS A 496 15.48 -31.05 4.32
C HIS A 496 14.04 -31.30 4.73
N ALA A 497 13.82 -32.08 5.77
CA ALA A 497 12.48 -32.42 6.26
C ALA A 497 11.81 -31.23 6.97
N GLY A 498 12.61 -30.45 7.71
CA GLY A 498 12.12 -29.29 8.43
C GLY A 498 11.22 -29.62 9.61
N LYS A 499 11.05 -28.65 10.51
CA LYS A 499 10.05 -28.67 11.57
C LYS A 499 9.75 -27.22 11.96
N THR A 500 8.68 -26.66 11.37
CA THR A 500 8.38 -25.23 11.48
C THR A 500 7.36 -24.90 12.55
N ASN A 501 6.64 -25.89 13.06
CA ASN A 501 5.48 -25.73 13.94
C ASN A 501 4.32 -24.94 13.32
N TRP A 502 4.27 -24.87 11.98
CA TRP A 502 3.20 -24.23 11.25
C TRP A 502 2.28 -25.28 10.64
N ALA A 503 1.01 -25.26 11.00
CA ALA A 503 0.01 -26.15 10.42
C ALA A 503 -0.04 -26.03 8.89
N GLY A 504 0.19 -27.15 8.19
CA GLY A 504 0.19 -27.21 6.73
C GLY A 504 1.47 -26.74 6.03
N ARG A 505 2.58 -26.55 6.75
CA ARG A 505 3.88 -26.20 6.17
C ARG A 505 4.85 -27.38 6.16
N ASP A 506 4.77 -28.23 7.17
CA ASP A 506 5.65 -29.37 7.32
C ASP A 506 5.03 -30.58 6.63
N TRP A 507 5.72 -31.13 5.62
CA TRP A 507 5.37 -32.44 5.08
C TRP A 507 5.81 -33.51 6.08
N PRO A 508 5.02 -34.59 6.34
CA PRO A 508 5.34 -35.54 7.39
C PRO A 508 6.75 -36.14 7.29
N SER A 509 7.47 -36.18 8.40
CA SER A 509 8.84 -36.73 8.46
C SER A 509 8.91 -38.17 8.00
N GLU A 510 7.88 -38.97 8.29
CA GLU A 510 7.73 -40.35 7.80
C GLU A 510 7.75 -40.45 6.26
N ASN A 511 7.22 -39.43 5.58
CA ASN A 511 7.26 -39.36 4.12
C ASN A 511 8.67 -39.06 3.62
N PHE A 512 9.40 -38.17 4.29
CA PHE A 512 10.82 -37.92 3.99
C PHE A 512 11.68 -39.15 4.28
N TYR A 513 11.37 -39.88 5.35
CA TYR A 513 12.01 -41.17 5.65
C TYR A 513 11.87 -42.14 4.48
N LYS A 514 10.62 -42.44 4.06
CA LYS A 514 10.31 -43.31 2.93
C LYS A 514 10.95 -42.84 1.63
N LEU A 515 10.90 -41.50 1.37
CA LEU A 515 11.49 -40.92 0.18
C LEU A 515 13.02 -41.10 0.15
N SER A 516 13.67 -40.96 1.29
CA SER A 516 15.11 -41.20 1.41
C SER A 516 15.46 -42.68 1.16
N GLU A 517 14.68 -43.62 1.71
CA GLU A 517 14.89 -45.04 1.44
C GLU A 517 14.72 -45.36 -0.06
N LEU A 518 13.73 -44.76 -0.73
CA LEU A 518 13.55 -44.91 -2.17
C LEU A 518 14.78 -44.40 -2.97
N PHE A 519 15.31 -43.24 -2.65
CA PHE A 519 16.52 -42.75 -3.29
C PHE A 519 17.72 -43.66 -3.07
N ARG A 520 17.93 -44.10 -1.83
CA ARG A 520 19.05 -44.97 -1.47
C ARG A 520 18.91 -46.35 -2.11
N SER A 521 17.70 -46.89 -2.25
CA SER A 521 17.45 -48.16 -2.94
C SER A 521 17.78 -48.09 -4.45
N MET A 522 17.77 -46.88 -5.02
CA MET A 522 18.21 -46.64 -6.41
C MET A 522 19.73 -46.40 -6.53
N GLY A 523 20.48 -46.48 -5.44
CA GLY A 523 21.90 -46.21 -5.40
C GLY A 523 22.28 -44.71 -5.30
N GLU A 524 21.27 -43.84 -5.10
CA GLU A 524 21.53 -42.40 -4.86
C GLU A 524 22.01 -42.18 -3.41
N LYS A 525 22.98 -41.31 -3.24
CA LYS A 525 23.45 -40.87 -1.92
C LYS A 525 22.58 -39.75 -1.39
N VAL A 526 22.25 -39.79 -0.10
CA VAL A 526 21.41 -38.80 0.55
C VAL A 526 22.18 -38.05 1.62
N VAL A 527 22.07 -36.73 1.60
CA VAL A 527 22.63 -35.78 2.59
C VAL A 527 21.50 -35.05 3.27
N CYS A 528 21.47 -35.03 4.58
CA CYS A 528 20.48 -34.28 5.35
C CYS A 528 21.06 -32.93 5.81
N VAL A 529 20.29 -31.85 5.59
CA VAL A 529 20.60 -30.51 6.12
C VAL A 529 19.43 -29.97 6.92
N GLY A 530 19.65 -29.05 7.85
CA GLY A 530 18.63 -28.44 8.67
C GLY A 530 19.08 -28.27 10.12
N LYS A 531 18.12 -28.28 11.04
CA LYS A 531 18.39 -28.16 12.48
C LYS A 531 18.60 -29.54 13.12
N TYR A 532 19.43 -29.57 14.14
CA TYR A 532 19.67 -30.78 14.94
C TYR A 532 18.40 -31.42 15.55
N THR A 533 17.37 -30.59 15.80
CA THR A 533 16.11 -31.02 16.44
C THR A 533 15.08 -31.61 15.48
N GLU A 534 15.42 -31.81 14.21
CA GLU A 534 14.54 -32.43 13.22
C GLU A 534 14.56 -33.96 13.37
N ASP A 535 13.49 -34.61 12.89
CA ASP A 535 13.31 -36.07 13.00
C ASP A 535 14.38 -36.80 12.16
N ASP A 536 14.75 -37.99 12.58
CA ASP A 536 15.76 -38.80 11.90
C ASP A 536 15.30 -39.28 10.52
N ILE A 537 16.17 -39.05 9.53
CA ILE A 537 15.98 -39.46 8.14
C ILE A 537 17.17 -40.34 7.74
N PRO A 538 16.99 -41.50 7.12
CA PRO A 538 18.08 -42.31 6.60
C PRO A 538 18.92 -41.52 5.62
N CYS A 539 20.21 -41.34 5.90
CA CYS A 539 21.10 -40.57 5.04
C CYS A 539 22.54 -41.10 5.12
N ASP A 540 23.32 -40.80 4.07
CA ASP A 540 24.72 -41.20 4.01
C ASP A 540 25.63 -40.19 4.74
N VAL A 541 25.17 -38.92 4.77
CA VAL A 541 25.82 -37.85 5.54
C VAL A 541 24.77 -36.97 6.22
N ASP A 542 24.86 -36.87 7.54
CA ASP A 542 24.00 -35.98 8.33
C ASP A 542 24.75 -34.68 8.71
N LEU A 543 24.35 -33.57 8.10
CA LEU A 543 24.92 -32.24 8.33
C LEU A 543 24.01 -31.33 9.18
N ARG A 544 22.92 -31.83 9.72
CA ARG A 544 21.94 -31.04 10.50
C ARG A 544 22.61 -30.44 11.74
N GLY A 545 22.55 -29.13 11.87
CA GLY A 545 23.17 -28.37 12.98
C GLY A 545 24.70 -28.40 13.01
N LYS A 546 25.38 -28.88 11.96
CA LYS A 546 26.82 -29.09 11.92
C LYS A 546 27.55 -28.17 10.93
N ILE A 547 26.84 -27.41 10.12
CA ILE A 547 27.41 -26.57 9.06
C ILE A 547 26.92 -25.13 9.16
N SER A 548 27.79 -24.21 8.75
CA SER A 548 27.47 -22.78 8.62
C SER A 548 26.57 -22.53 7.39
N ILE A 549 26.03 -21.30 7.27
CA ILE A 549 25.28 -20.89 6.08
C ILE A 549 26.14 -20.93 4.80
N PRO A 550 27.40 -20.42 4.77
CA PRO A 550 28.29 -20.59 3.65
C PRO A 550 28.55 -22.04 3.25
N GLN A 551 28.71 -22.92 4.25
CA GLN A 551 28.86 -24.35 4.01
C GLN A 551 27.60 -24.99 3.48
N MET A 552 26.42 -24.60 3.99
CA MET A 552 25.13 -25.05 3.44
C MET A 552 24.96 -24.62 1.98
N HIS A 553 25.34 -23.39 1.65
CA HIS A 553 25.31 -22.89 0.28
C HIS A 553 26.18 -23.74 -0.63
N TRP A 554 27.42 -24.03 -0.22
CA TRP A 554 28.32 -24.91 -0.96
C TRP A 554 27.77 -26.34 -1.14
N VAL A 555 27.22 -26.94 -0.07
CA VAL A 555 26.59 -28.29 -0.11
C VAL A 555 25.43 -28.31 -1.10
N LEU A 556 24.56 -27.31 -1.05
CA LEU A 556 23.41 -27.22 -1.94
C LEU A 556 23.84 -26.98 -3.41
N LYS A 557 24.83 -26.15 -3.65
CA LYS A 557 25.37 -25.87 -4.99
C LYS A 557 25.90 -27.10 -5.70
N ASN A 558 26.50 -28.01 -4.95
CA ASN A 558 27.09 -29.26 -5.45
C ASN A 558 26.12 -30.46 -5.42
N ALA A 559 24.88 -30.25 -5.00
CA ALA A 559 23.85 -31.32 -4.98
C ALA A 559 23.22 -31.53 -6.36
N LYS A 560 22.91 -32.78 -6.70
CA LYS A 560 22.15 -33.16 -7.91
C LYS A 560 20.70 -32.65 -7.81
N LEU A 561 20.14 -32.71 -6.64
CA LEU A 561 18.75 -32.32 -6.35
C LEU A 561 18.60 -31.89 -4.91
N PHE A 562 17.77 -30.90 -4.65
CA PHE A 562 17.25 -30.55 -3.33
C PHE A 562 15.79 -31.01 -3.21
N VAL A 563 15.42 -31.64 -2.10
CA VAL A 563 14.04 -31.94 -1.76
C VAL A 563 13.75 -31.47 -0.34
N GLY A 564 12.71 -30.66 -0.16
CA GLY A 564 12.41 -30.13 1.17
C GLY A 564 11.06 -29.43 1.27
N ILE A 565 10.92 -28.61 2.28
CA ILE A 565 9.73 -27.80 2.56
C ILE A 565 9.99 -26.30 2.34
N ASP A 566 8.93 -25.47 2.39
CA ASP A 566 9.03 -24.01 2.41
C ASP A 566 9.74 -23.53 3.68
N SER A 567 11.07 -23.39 3.61
CA SER A 567 11.94 -23.02 4.74
C SER A 567 13.27 -22.40 4.27
N PHE A 568 14.12 -22.02 5.21
CA PHE A 568 15.40 -21.37 4.91
C PHE A 568 16.31 -22.16 3.94
N PRO A 569 16.56 -23.47 4.12
CA PRO A 569 17.39 -24.23 3.17
C PRO A 569 16.86 -24.22 1.73
N MET A 570 15.53 -24.17 1.52
CA MET A 570 14.94 -23.99 0.20
C MET A 570 15.34 -22.64 -0.44
N HIS A 571 15.39 -21.57 0.35
CA HIS A 571 15.86 -20.27 -0.17
C HIS A 571 17.34 -20.30 -0.51
N VAL A 572 18.18 -20.95 0.31
CA VAL A 572 19.59 -21.17 0.00
C VAL A 572 19.77 -22.00 -1.29
N ALA A 573 18.98 -23.08 -1.47
CA ALA A 573 19.00 -23.88 -2.70
C ALA A 573 18.63 -23.06 -3.95
N GLN A 574 17.71 -22.11 -3.81
CA GLN A 574 17.36 -21.20 -4.90
C GLN A 574 18.52 -20.23 -5.24
N VAL A 575 19.23 -19.70 -4.23
CA VAL A 575 20.43 -18.87 -4.43
C VAL A 575 21.54 -19.69 -5.08
N ALA A 576 21.75 -20.92 -4.64
CA ALA A 576 22.70 -21.88 -5.20
C ALA A 576 22.34 -22.34 -6.63
N LYS A 577 21.14 -22.00 -7.13
CA LYS A 577 20.58 -22.45 -8.42
C LYS A 577 20.47 -23.97 -8.55
N THR A 578 20.35 -24.67 -7.42
CA THR A 578 20.20 -26.12 -7.37
C THR A 578 18.84 -26.51 -7.95
N GLN A 579 18.82 -27.60 -8.73
CA GLN A 579 17.55 -28.23 -9.11
C GLN A 579 16.82 -28.69 -7.82
N GLY A 580 15.55 -28.35 -7.67
CA GLY A 580 14.90 -28.69 -6.42
C GLY A 580 13.38 -28.86 -6.52
N ILE A 581 12.85 -29.49 -5.50
CA ILE A 581 11.42 -29.67 -5.24
C ILE A 581 11.14 -29.25 -3.80
N ALA A 582 10.15 -28.40 -3.61
CA ALA A 582 9.74 -28.01 -2.28
C ALA A 582 8.23 -28.21 -2.10
N PHE A 583 7.86 -28.79 -0.96
CA PHE A 583 6.47 -28.95 -0.56
C PHE A 583 5.86 -27.64 -0.10
N PHE A 584 4.62 -27.37 -0.54
CA PHE A 584 3.83 -26.23 -0.16
C PHE A 584 2.40 -26.61 0.21
N GLY A 585 1.88 -26.05 1.29
CA GLY A 585 0.50 -26.28 1.72
C GLY A 585 -0.20 -25.00 2.16
N CYS A 586 0.13 -24.46 3.34
CA CYS A 586 -0.49 -23.23 3.85
C CYS A 586 0.03 -21.94 3.18
N VAL A 587 1.12 -22.02 2.44
CA VAL A 587 1.69 -20.93 1.62
C VAL A 587 1.74 -21.40 0.17
N THR A 588 1.68 -20.50 -0.81
CA THR A 588 1.75 -20.86 -2.23
C THR A 588 3.18 -20.77 -2.77
N PRO A 589 3.56 -21.64 -3.75
CA PRO A 589 4.87 -21.56 -4.39
C PRO A 589 5.17 -20.19 -5.02
N GLU A 590 4.20 -19.57 -5.67
CA GLU A 590 4.34 -18.30 -6.37
C GLU A 590 4.82 -17.17 -5.44
N LEU A 591 4.44 -17.24 -4.18
CA LEU A 591 4.89 -16.27 -3.18
C LEU A 591 6.39 -16.41 -2.86
N ARG A 592 6.91 -17.66 -2.85
CA ARG A 592 8.24 -18.00 -2.31
C ARG A 592 9.30 -18.26 -3.36
N LEU A 593 8.93 -18.80 -4.51
CA LEU A 593 9.90 -19.23 -5.51
C LEU A 593 10.32 -18.10 -6.42
N PHE A 594 11.62 -17.83 -6.45
CA PHE A 594 12.24 -16.81 -7.31
C PHE A 594 13.26 -17.40 -8.29
N SER A 595 13.63 -18.69 -8.15
CA SER A 595 14.51 -19.40 -9.07
C SER A 595 13.70 -20.37 -9.97
N PRO A 596 13.95 -20.41 -11.27
CA PRO A 596 13.29 -21.36 -12.18
C PRO A 596 13.70 -22.82 -11.93
N ASN A 597 14.80 -23.05 -11.22
CA ASN A 597 15.30 -24.39 -10.92
C ASN A 597 14.49 -25.07 -9.81
N MET A 598 13.73 -24.31 -9.03
CA MET A 598 12.92 -24.83 -7.91
C MET A 598 11.46 -25.02 -8.36
N THR A 599 10.91 -26.19 -8.09
CA THR A 599 9.50 -26.52 -8.35
C THR A 599 8.75 -26.72 -7.05
N GLY A 600 7.60 -26.06 -6.93
CA GLY A 600 6.69 -26.28 -5.81
C GLY A 600 5.76 -27.47 -6.09
N ILE A 601 5.61 -28.38 -5.12
CA ILE A 601 4.60 -29.41 -5.14
C ILE A 601 3.51 -29.11 -4.11
N THR A 602 2.26 -29.25 -4.52
CA THR A 602 1.07 -28.89 -3.72
C THR A 602 -0.01 -29.94 -3.87
N ALA A 603 -0.90 -30.00 -2.90
CA ALA A 603 -2.15 -30.78 -3.02
C ALA A 603 -2.99 -30.24 -4.18
N LYS A 604 -3.47 -31.13 -5.06
CA LYS A 604 -4.33 -30.78 -6.20
C LYS A 604 -5.76 -30.50 -5.73
N ASN A 605 -6.44 -29.54 -6.39
CA ASN A 605 -7.87 -29.26 -6.19
C ASN A 605 -8.28 -28.89 -4.75
N LEU A 606 -7.37 -28.31 -3.96
CA LEU A 606 -7.65 -27.92 -2.59
C LEU A 606 -8.00 -26.42 -2.49
N SER A 607 -9.25 -26.13 -2.13
CA SER A 607 -9.77 -24.75 -2.06
C SER A 607 -9.13 -23.89 -0.96
N CYS A 608 -8.48 -24.50 0.02
CA CYS A 608 -7.79 -23.80 1.12
C CYS A 608 -6.29 -23.67 0.93
N LEU A 609 -5.72 -24.08 -0.21
CA LEU A 609 -4.29 -23.93 -0.49
C LEU A 609 -3.84 -22.47 -0.31
N GLY A 610 -2.68 -22.26 0.32
CA GLY A 610 -2.18 -20.92 0.60
C GLY A 610 -2.95 -20.15 1.69
N CYS A 611 -3.72 -20.84 2.52
CA CYS A 611 -4.64 -20.22 3.49
C CYS A 611 -3.98 -19.27 4.49
N HIS A 612 -2.69 -19.42 4.79
CA HIS A 612 -2.01 -18.57 5.76
C HIS A 612 -2.06 -17.08 5.36
N HIS A 613 -1.71 -16.77 4.13
CA HIS A 613 -1.71 -15.39 3.67
C HIS A 613 -3.01 -14.98 2.95
N LEU A 614 -3.76 -15.94 2.38
CA LEU A 614 -4.94 -15.63 1.59
C LEU A 614 -6.23 -15.52 2.42
N LYS A 615 -6.30 -16.21 3.56
CA LYS A 615 -7.53 -16.37 4.36
C LYS A 615 -7.36 -16.03 5.85
N GLN A 616 -6.16 -15.78 6.30
CA GLN A 616 -5.86 -15.38 7.69
C GLN A 616 -5.24 -13.98 7.72
N ALA A 617 -5.44 -13.27 8.81
CA ALA A 617 -4.74 -12.00 9.01
C ALA A 617 -3.23 -12.25 9.02
N PRO A 618 -2.43 -11.39 8.38
CA PRO A 618 -0.97 -11.51 8.45
C PRO A 618 -0.52 -11.49 9.90
N SER A 619 0.14 -12.55 10.28
CA SER A 619 0.69 -12.74 11.62
C SER A 619 2.06 -13.37 11.46
N THR A 620 3.00 -12.99 12.32
CA THR A 620 4.25 -13.71 12.52
C THR A 620 4.08 -14.92 13.43
N ALA A 621 2.88 -15.10 13.99
CA ALA A 621 2.53 -16.21 14.84
C ALA A 621 2.25 -17.50 14.03
N THR A 622 2.24 -18.62 14.72
CA THR A 622 1.92 -19.93 14.18
C THR A 622 0.57 -19.93 13.47
N THR A 623 0.51 -20.58 12.31
CA THR A 623 -0.75 -20.80 11.62
C THR A 623 -1.57 -21.91 12.26
N THR A 624 -2.89 -21.77 12.19
CA THR A 624 -3.82 -22.85 12.46
C THR A 624 -4.43 -23.33 11.15
N CYS A 625 -4.72 -24.63 11.06
CA CYS A 625 -5.45 -25.16 9.91
C CYS A 625 -6.90 -24.69 9.94
N ILE A 626 -7.33 -23.92 8.91
CA ILE A 626 -8.69 -23.36 8.84
C ILE A 626 -9.78 -24.41 8.68
N THR A 627 -9.45 -25.58 8.09
CA THR A 627 -10.35 -26.73 7.90
C THR A 627 -10.19 -27.79 8.97
N LYS A 628 -9.16 -27.66 9.83
CA LYS A 628 -8.76 -28.63 10.87
C LYS A 628 -8.34 -30.01 10.35
N ASN A 629 -8.35 -30.25 9.04
CA ASN A 629 -8.11 -31.57 8.41
C ASN A 629 -6.66 -31.79 8.02
N LEU A 630 -5.90 -30.73 7.77
CA LEU A 630 -4.53 -30.78 7.22
C LEU A 630 -4.44 -31.52 5.87
N ASP A 631 -5.47 -31.43 5.03
CA ASP A 631 -5.52 -32.13 3.74
C ASP A 631 -4.36 -31.75 2.81
N CYS A 632 -3.88 -30.49 2.91
CA CYS A 632 -2.74 -30.03 2.13
C CYS A 632 -1.47 -30.87 2.33
N ILE A 633 -1.25 -31.41 3.52
CA ILE A 633 -0.07 -32.26 3.80
C ILE A 633 -0.35 -33.75 3.57
N LYS A 634 -1.60 -34.21 3.63
CA LYS A 634 -2.00 -35.61 3.44
C LYS A 634 -2.12 -35.99 1.97
N MET A 635 -2.50 -35.05 1.11
CA MET A 635 -2.81 -35.30 -0.30
C MET A 635 -1.58 -35.31 -1.21
N VAL A 636 -0.40 -34.95 -0.72
CA VAL A 636 0.85 -35.09 -1.46
C VAL A 636 1.53 -36.36 -1.02
N SER A 637 1.52 -37.37 -1.88
CA SER A 637 2.09 -38.71 -1.57
C SER A 637 3.62 -38.73 -1.74
N VAL A 638 4.25 -39.78 -1.21
CA VAL A 638 5.68 -40.04 -1.41
C VAL A 638 5.95 -40.33 -2.88
N GLU A 639 5.04 -41.06 -3.53
CA GLU A 639 5.10 -41.41 -4.93
C GLU A 639 5.07 -40.19 -5.85
N ASP A 640 4.18 -39.19 -5.58
CA ASP A 640 4.13 -37.92 -6.34
C ASP A 640 5.46 -37.16 -6.27
N MET A 641 6.03 -37.07 -5.06
CA MET A 641 7.32 -36.41 -4.84
C MET A 641 8.46 -37.15 -5.53
N PHE A 642 8.47 -38.48 -5.44
CA PHE A 642 9.51 -39.33 -6.02
C PHE A 642 9.47 -39.35 -7.54
N GLU A 643 8.30 -39.42 -8.17
CA GLU A 643 8.15 -39.32 -9.63
C GLU A 643 8.61 -37.94 -10.14
N LEU A 644 8.29 -36.87 -9.43
CA LEU A 644 8.78 -35.56 -9.79
C LEU A 644 10.31 -35.46 -9.66
N ALA A 645 10.88 -36.08 -8.63
CA ALA A 645 12.33 -36.16 -8.43
C ALA A 645 13.05 -36.94 -9.54
N LYS A 646 12.54 -38.11 -9.93
CA LYS A 646 13.07 -38.91 -11.05
C LYS A 646 13.08 -38.11 -12.33
N LYS A 647 11.99 -37.40 -12.63
CA LYS A 647 11.90 -36.53 -13.79
C LYS A 647 12.96 -35.43 -13.80
N LYS A 648 13.24 -34.81 -12.64
CA LYS A 648 14.29 -33.77 -12.54
C LYS A 648 15.71 -34.36 -12.62
N LEU A 649 15.92 -35.58 -12.17
CA LEU A 649 17.20 -36.28 -12.27
C LEU A 649 17.41 -36.92 -13.65
N ASN A 650 16.45 -36.79 -14.60
CA ASN A 650 16.44 -37.44 -15.91
C ASN A 650 16.56 -38.99 -15.83
N ILE A 651 16.04 -39.56 -14.77
CA ILE A 651 15.98 -41.00 -14.60
C ILE A 651 14.77 -41.51 -15.37
N VAL A 652 15.01 -42.24 -16.49
CA VAL A 652 13.95 -42.88 -17.25
C VAL A 652 13.47 -44.10 -16.42
N SER A 653 12.16 -44.20 -16.21
CA SER A 653 11.58 -45.42 -15.65
C SER A 653 11.84 -46.60 -16.58
N PRO A 654 12.29 -47.78 -16.08
CA PRO A 654 12.53 -48.96 -16.90
C PRO A 654 11.27 -49.45 -17.58
#